data_3bcd412b1934bb327ef7648c28dc324c
#
_entry.id   3bcd412b1934bb327ef7648c28dc324c
#
_cell.length_a   1.000
_cell.length_b   1.000
_cell.length_c   1.000
_cell.angle_alpha   90.00
_cell.angle_beta   90.00
_cell.angle_gamma   90.00
#
_symmetry.space_group_name_H-M   'P 1'
#
loop_
_entity.id
_entity.type
_entity.pdbx_description
1 polymer ?
#
loop_
_entity_poly.entity_id
_entity_poly.type
_entity_poly.pdbx_seq_one_letter_code
_entity_poly.pdbx_strand_id
1 'polypeptide(L)'
;MTRFLPRRWQRLLPVLFAAFLLLGSSGCAMVTVKQVKSSDSLVNKRADVLNTGKLSPAARETLSAAGLDESQCEKDFLVCRSTLLMTDDLNVEQRLSALSELWVKAALAMTPKKTAAGDPPMSDAALDAWLEAARYAYAYLFYSGRSPSDRAFEDRQTQVRDYYNYAAEKAAVVLFVGARAAALAGEDYTKPLTVGSWSLASNYQQLNLKSIPAQLVPAGTVSFVGLRSTYRRDGFGAELVMVMDPPKLVAPVIAPEGPKAETPQEDEDDARRGRRHRHDDSVPEFSEMSSINVTALLRFEGSNLDDVMRTRRVELDAYSPEATERITLHGEQVPLAGNFTAAYGLWLAQSGFARQSLRTLFGMSEGIGEPHIYLMQPWDPNRRIIFMLHGLASSPEAWVNLANEIMGDPALRQQFQVWQVYYPTNAPIALNRYEIANAFNDTLKHFDPNGSTRASKDMVYIGHSMGGVLARLLVSDSGDVLWNDLLANYDLKGERLKRVQNKLGPLLHFKAQPNVERAIFIAAPHQGTDIAGNKVGRLIGRLVRLPLTILGKFEDVFLALAQAEQQVDGTAKPKIPNSIDNLKASDPFVKAAAQLPIEAGLKYHSIIAQRKPELPVDKSDDGLVPYWSAHLPGALSEKVIISGHSVQETPQAVLEVRRILHRDIDDVGAGTR
;
A
#
# COMPACT_ATOMS: atom_id res chain seq x y z
N MET A 1 26.05 -75.87 -66.11
CA MET A 1 24.62 -75.45 -66.21
C MET A 1 24.56 -73.95 -65.94
N THR A 2 24.75 -73.14 -66.92
CA THR A 2 24.65 -71.69 -66.91
C THR A 2 23.24 -71.25 -67.31
N ARG A 3 22.40 -70.86 -66.38
CA ARG A 3 21.07 -70.29 -66.66
C ARG A 3 21.21 -68.81 -67.08
N PHE A 4 21.01 -68.58 -68.38
CA PHE A 4 20.89 -67.22 -68.89
C PHE A 4 19.60 -66.53 -68.37
N LEU A 5 19.74 -65.42 -67.75
CA LEU A 5 18.64 -64.54 -67.36
C LEU A 5 17.99 -63.93 -68.59
N PRO A 6 16.66 -63.86 -68.71
CA PRO A 6 15.95 -63.35 -69.87
C PRO A 6 16.32 -61.91 -70.16
N ARG A 7 16.53 -61.62 -71.49
CA ARG A 7 16.95 -60.30 -72.01
C ARG A 7 16.16 -59.09 -71.51
N ARG A 8 14.99 -59.27 -70.91
CA ARG A 8 14.20 -58.18 -70.26
C ARG A 8 14.80 -57.71 -68.94
N TRP A 9 15.45 -58.54 -68.16
CA TRP A 9 16.08 -58.21 -66.92
C TRP A 9 17.44 -57.49 -67.07
N GLN A 10 18.10 -57.75 -68.21
CA GLN A 10 19.36 -57.03 -68.49
C GLN A 10 19.16 -55.54 -68.86
N ARG A 11 17.97 -55.18 -69.32
CA ARG A 11 17.62 -53.75 -69.55
C ARG A 11 17.08 -53.04 -68.35
N LEU A 12 16.57 -53.79 -67.36
CA LEU A 12 16.05 -53.21 -66.07
C LEU A 12 17.12 -53.02 -65.03
N LEU A 13 18.20 -53.78 -65.04
CA LEU A 13 19.32 -53.67 -64.11
C LEU A 13 19.99 -52.27 -64.12
N PRO A 14 20.34 -51.68 -65.28
CA PRO A 14 20.94 -50.32 -65.25
C PRO A 14 19.95 -49.22 -64.88
N VAL A 15 18.65 -49.42 -65.13
CA VAL A 15 17.59 -48.47 -64.73
C VAL A 15 17.35 -48.55 -63.22
N LEU A 16 17.34 -49.73 -62.65
CA LEU A 16 17.28 -49.92 -61.18
C LEU A 16 18.55 -49.41 -60.45
N PHE A 17 19.72 -49.59 -61.05
CA PHE A 17 20.98 -49.09 -60.53
C PHE A 17 21.07 -47.58 -60.67
N ALA A 18 20.59 -46.97 -61.70
CA ALA A 18 20.46 -45.53 -61.90
C ALA A 18 19.41 -44.91 -60.92
N ALA A 19 18.26 -45.62 -60.75
CA ALA A 19 17.26 -45.19 -59.73
C ALA A 19 17.77 -45.33 -58.32
N PHE A 20 18.62 -46.33 -57.99
CA PHE A 20 19.25 -46.48 -56.66
C PHE A 20 20.35 -45.45 -56.45
N LEU A 21 21.09 -45.05 -57.49
CA LEU A 21 22.06 -43.95 -57.43
C LEU A 21 21.37 -42.60 -57.34
N LEU A 22 20.20 -42.39 -57.94
CA LEU A 22 19.39 -41.19 -57.81
C LEU A 22 18.70 -41.08 -56.42
N LEU A 23 18.33 -42.22 -55.81
CA LEU A 23 17.84 -42.28 -54.43
C LEU A 23 18.95 -42.13 -53.40
N GLY A 24 20.19 -42.49 -53.71
CA GLY A 24 21.37 -42.30 -52.85
C GLY A 24 21.96 -40.88 -52.93
N SER A 25 21.56 -40.08 -53.92
CA SER A 25 22.00 -38.67 -54.07
C SER A 25 20.99 -37.65 -53.58
N SER A 26 19.83 -38.07 -53.02
CA SER A 26 19.05 -37.20 -52.17
C SER A 26 19.86 -37.03 -50.89
N GLY A 27 20.90 -36.18 -50.91
CA GLY A 27 21.63 -35.74 -49.75
C GLY A 27 20.59 -35.21 -48.75
N CYS A 28 20.56 -35.80 -47.56
CA CYS A 28 19.81 -35.24 -46.45
C CYS A 28 20.19 -33.76 -46.38
N ALA A 29 19.24 -32.89 -46.70
CA ALA A 29 19.46 -31.48 -46.49
C ALA A 29 19.83 -31.31 -45.02
N MET A 30 21.11 -31.03 -44.75
CA MET A 30 21.59 -30.84 -43.34
C MET A 30 20.92 -29.67 -42.66
N VAL A 31 20.36 -28.76 -43.46
CA VAL A 31 19.63 -27.58 -42.96
C VAL A 31 18.29 -27.47 -43.69
N THR A 32 17.21 -27.39 -42.93
CA THR A 32 15.86 -27.11 -43.44
C THR A 32 15.35 -25.77 -42.92
N VAL A 33 14.68 -24.99 -43.77
CA VAL A 33 14.04 -23.73 -43.41
C VAL A 33 12.60 -23.97 -43.02
N LYS A 34 12.23 -23.61 -41.80
CA LYS A 34 10.85 -23.59 -41.33
C LYS A 34 10.42 -22.16 -41.10
N GLN A 35 9.40 -21.69 -41.82
CA GLN A 35 8.82 -20.38 -41.54
C GLN A 35 7.97 -20.42 -40.29
N VAL A 36 8.16 -19.46 -39.39
CA VAL A 36 7.36 -19.23 -38.18
C VAL A 36 6.79 -17.81 -38.22
N LYS A 37 5.65 -17.58 -37.58
CA LYS A 37 5.11 -16.21 -37.44
C LYS A 37 6.03 -15.37 -36.56
N SER A 38 6.20 -14.09 -36.89
CA SER A 38 7.03 -13.18 -36.11
C SER A 38 6.56 -13.06 -34.66
N SER A 39 5.24 -13.08 -34.39
CA SER A 39 4.66 -13.11 -33.05
C SER A 39 5.13 -14.33 -32.27
N ASP A 40 5.06 -15.52 -32.85
CA ASP A 40 5.45 -16.78 -32.21
C ASP A 40 6.97 -16.80 -31.94
N SER A 41 7.75 -16.23 -32.86
CA SER A 41 9.19 -16.06 -32.68
C SER A 41 9.51 -15.17 -31.47
N LEU A 42 8.81 -14.03 -31.29
CA LEU A 42 8.98 -13.12 -30.16
C LEU A 42 8.58 -13.77 -28.83
N VAL A 43 7.44 -14.48 -28.79
CA VAL A 43 7.00 -15.21 -27.59
C VAL A 43 8.02 -16.29 -27.22
N ASN A 44 8.48 -17.08 -28.21
CA ASN A 44 9.48 -18.13 -27.97
C ASN A 44 10.82 -17.56 -27.47
N LYS A 45 11.25 -16.39 -27.96
CA LYS A 45 12.50 -15.74 -27.54
C LYS A 45 12.49 -15.40 -26.04
N ARG A 46 11.33 -15.01 -25.50
CA ARG A 46 11.13 -14.64 -24.10
C ARG A 46 10.71 -15.80 -23.19
N ALA A 47 10.42 -16.96 -23.78
CA ALA A 47 10.07 -18.16 -23.01
C ALA A 47 11.28 -18.68 -22.25
N ASP A 48 11.08 -19.03 -20.98
CA ASP A 48 12.08 -19.58 -20.10
C ASP A 48 11.49 -20.54 -19.06
N VAL A 49 12.31 -21.04 -18.18
CA VAL A 49 11.93 -22.02 -17.16
C VAL A 49 10.92 -21.49 -16.15
N LEU A 50 10.91 -20.19 -15.83
CA LEU A 50 9.96 -19.60 -14.87
C LEU A 50 8.56 -19.45 -15.47
N ASN A 51 8.45 -19.13 -16.75
CA ASN A 51 7.15 -18.85 -17.37
C ASN A 51 6.56 -20.05 -18.13
N THR A 52 7.38 -21.00 -18.60
CA THR A 52 6.94 -22.17 -19.38
C THR A 52 7.28 -23.53 -18.76
N GLY A 53 8.14 -23.57 -17.76
CA GLY A 53 8.72 -24.80 -17.20
C GLY A 53 9.76 -25.46 -18.12
N LYS A 54 10.07 -24.87 -19.29
CA LYS A 54 11.07 -25.36 -20.28
C LYS A 54 12.24 -24.39 -20.34
N LEU A 55 13.42 -24.93 -20.67
CA LEU A 55 14.58 -24.07 -20.87
C LEU A 55 14.38 -23.08 -22.01
N SER A 56 14.93 -21.88 -21.84
CA SER A 56 14.92 -20.84 -22.87
C SER A 56 15.65 -21.28 -24.15
N PRO A 57 15.36 -20.66 -25.31
CA PRO A 57 16.14 -20.90 -26.52
C PRO A 57 17.62 -20.71 -26.32
N ALA A 58 18.03 -19.64 -25.62
CA ALA A 58 19.44 -19.33 -25.33
C ALA A 58 20.13 -20.44 -24.50
N ALA A 59 19.44 -21.00 -23.50
CA ALA A 59 20.00 -22.11 -22.73
C ALA A 59 20.11 -23.37 -23.60
N ARG A 60 19.10 -23.71 -24.41
CA ARG A 60 19.15 -24.86 -25.32
C ARG A 60 20.24 -24.75 -26.39
N GLU A 61 20.45 -23.55 -26.95
CA GLU A 61 21.56 -23.28 -27.86
C GLU A 61 22.91 -23.53 -27.20
N THR A 62 23.07 -23.06 -25.96
CA THR A 62 24.29 -23.29 -25.16
C THR A 62 24.51 -24.78 -24.89
N LEU A 63 23.44 -25.51 -24.51
CA LEU A 63 23.52 -26.98 -24.34
C LEU A 63 23.92 -27.66 -25.66
N SER A 64 23.30 -27.30 -26.78
CA SER A 64 23.62 -27.88 -28.08
C SER A 64 25.07 -27.64 -28.51
N ALA A 65 25.62 -26.43 -28.19
CA ALA A 65 27.01 -26.10 -28.44
C ALA A 65 27.98 -26.99 -27.61
N ALA A 66 27.55 -27.42 -26.42
CA ALA A 66 28.29 -28.36 -25.59
C ALA A 66 27.99 -29.87 -25.90
N GLY A 67 27.23 -30.14 -26.97
CA GLY A 67 26.86 -31.50 -27.34
C GLY A 67 25.79 -32.14 -26.44
N LEU A 68 25.01 -31.31 -25.74
CA LEU A 68 23.96 -31.73 -24.82
C LEU A 68 22.57 -31.34 -25.35
N ASP A 69 21.54 -32.01 -24.83
CA ASP A 69 20.15 -31.62 -25.04
C ASP A 69 19.37 -31.57 -23.72
N GLU A 70 18.19 -30.92 -23.73
CA GLU A 70 17.37 -30.74 -22.51
C GLU A 70 16.96 -32.08 -21.88
N SER A 71 16.67 -33.12 -22.71
CA SER A 71 16.23 -34.43 -22.21
C SER A 71 17.35 -35.21 -21.50
N GLN A 72 18.59 -35.01 -21.93
CA GLN A 72 19.76 -35.55 -21.25
C GLN A 72 19.96 -34.89 -19.88
N CYS A 73 19.81 -33.56 -19.82
CA CYS A 73 19.94 -32.79 -18.58
C CYS A 73 18.81 -33.08 -17.58
N GLU A 74 17.63 -33.43 -18.05
CA GLU A 74 16.52 -33.88 -17.19
C GLU A 74 16.81 -35.26 -16.56
N LYS A 75 17.49 -36.14 -17.29
CA LYS A 75 17.86 -37.49 -16.80
C LYS A 75 19.06 -37.44 -15.88
N ASP A 76 20.08 -36.66 -16.21
CA ASP A 76 21.31 -36.55 -15.45
C ASP A 76 21.82 -35.10 -15.38
N PHE A 77 21.31 -34.40 -14.41
CA PHE A 77 21.66 -32.99 -14.18
C PHE A 77 23.16 -32.80 -13.88
N LEU A 78 23.79 -33.74 -13.12
CA LEU A 78 25.19 -33.61 -12.71
C LEU A 78 26.14 -33.74 -13.93
N VAL A 79 25.83 -34.65 -14.85
CA VAL A 79 26.60 -34.79 -16.10
C VAL A 79 26.46 -33.53 -16.95
N CYS A 80 25.27 -33.01 -17.14
CA CYS A 80 25.10 -31.77 -17.88
C CYS A 80 25.85 -30.58 -17.26
N ARG A 81 25.73 -30.41 -15.96
CA ARG A 81 26.46 -29.36 -15.22
C ARG A 81 27.97 -29.49 -15.42
N SER A 82 28.54 -30.70 -15.23
CA SER A 82 29.97 -30.92 -15.38
C SER A 82 30.44 -30.70 -16.82
N THR A 83 29.71 -31.15 -17.82
CA THR A 83 30.04 -30.92 -19.23
C THR A 83 30.08 -29.42 -19.55
N LEU A 84 29.06 -28.65 -19.15
CA LEU A 84 29.03 -27.17 -19.36
C LEU A 84 30.22 -26.47 -18.67
N LEU A 85 30.62 -26.94 -17.47
CA LEU A 85 31.76 -26.37 -16.76
C LEU A 85 33.12 -26.72 -17.43
N MET A 86 33.24 -27.87 -18.06
CA MET A 86 34.48 -28.38 -18.70
C MET A 86 34.61 -28.02 -20.19
N THR A 87 33.61 -27.41 -20.80
CA THR A 87 33.65 -26.99 -22.20
C THR A 87 34.39 -25.66 -22.31
N ASP A 88 35.65 -25.68 -22.68
CA ASP A 88 36.57 -24.52 -22.62
C ASP A 88 36.17 -23.39 -23.56
N ASP A 89 35.67 -23.68 -24.77
CA ASP A 89 35.33 -22.68 -25.81
C ASP A 89 33.93 -22.03 -25.65
N LEU A 90 33.18 -22.36 -24.59
CA LEU A 90 31.92 -21.68 -24.33
C LEU A 90 32.16 -20.27 -23.75
N ASN A 91 31.46 -19.29 -24.34
CA ASN A 91 31.44 -17.94 -23.79
C ASN A 91 30.99 -17.98 -22.31
N VAL A 92 31.71 -17.23 -21.45
CA VAL A 92 31.46 -17.19 -20.01
C VAL A 92 30.00 -16.80 -19.70
N GLU A 93 29.45 -15.79 -20.41
CA GLU A 93 28.05 -15.36 -20.22
C GLU A 93 27.04 -16.47 -20.60
N GLN A 94 27.27 -17.16 -21.73
CA GLN A 94 26.42 -18.29 -22.13
C GLN A 94 26.47 -19.41 -21.10
N ARG A 95 27.65 -19.76 -20.62
CA ARG A 95 27.87 -20.80 -19.59
C ARG A 95 27.14 -20.45 -18.30
N LEU A 96 27.41 -19.25 -17.73
CA LEU A 96 26.85 -18.83 -16.45
C LEU A 96 25.32 -18.72 -16.50
N SER A 97 24.79 -18.13 -17.58
CA SER A 97 23.35 -17.97 -17.74
C SER A 97 22.62 -19.30 -17.92
N ALA A 98 23.19 -20.24 -18.70
CA ALA A 98 22.60 -21.57 -18.89
C ALA A 98 22.63 -22.39 -17.60
N LEU A 99 23.76 -22.33 -16.83
CA LEU A 99 23.86 -22.99 -15.53
C LEU A 99 22.89 -22.42 -14.50
N SER A 100 22.69 -21.09 -14.49
CA SER A 100 21.67 -20.47 -13.63
C SER A 100 20.28 -21.04 -13.94
N GLU A 101 19.89 -21.09 -15.21
CA GLU A 101 18.57 -21.58 -15.62
C GLU A 101 18.39 -23.09 -15.34
N LEU A 102 19.42 -23.90 -15.57
CA LEU A 102 19.41 -25.32 -15.21
C LEU A 102 19.21 -25.54 -13.70
N TRP A 103 19.88 -24.75 -12.87
CA TRP A 103 19.71 -24.81 -11.42
C TRP A 103 18.29 -24.34 -11.01
N VAL A 104 17.73 -23.30 -11.64
CA VAL A 104 16.32 -22.92 -11.43
C VAL A 104 15.40 -24.10 -11.75
N LYS A 105 15.60 -24.78 -12.88
CA LYS A 105 14.79 -25.96 -13.26
C LYS A 105 14.88 -27.07 -12.20
N ALA A 106 16.09 -27.37 -11.74
CA ALA A 106 16.32 -28.37 -10.70
C ALA A 106 15.66 -27.95 -9.36
N ALA A 107 15.83 -26.69 -8.96
CA ALA A 107 15.25 -26.15 -7.74
C ALA A 107 13.71 -26.17 -7.77
N LEU A 108 13.08 -25.81 -8.89
CA LEU A 108 11.63 -25.90 -9.09
C LEU A 108 11.11 -27.33 -8.93
N ALA A 109 11.86 -28.32 -9.44
CA ALA A 109 11.48 -29.73 -9.30
C ALA A 109 11.56 -30.24 -7.87
N MET A 110 12.49 -29.72 -7.06
CA MET A 110 12.68 -30.07 -5.65
C MET A 110 11.79 -29.24 -4.70
N THR A 111 11.28 -28.09 -5.16
CA THR A 111 10.45 -27.21 -4.30
C THR A 111 9.09 -27.83 -4.11
N PRO A 112 8.63 -28.03 -2.86
CA PRO A 112 7.36 -28.65 -2.59
C PRO A 112 6.20 -27.75 -3.11
N LYS A 113 5.19 -28.40 -3.66
CA LYS A 113 3.97 -27.67 -4.12
C LYS A 113 3.12 -27.29 -2.92
N LYS A 114 2.54 -26.10 -3.00
CA LYS A 114 1.57 -25.61 -2.01
C LYS A 114 0.42 -26.59 -1.83
N THR A 115 0.06 -26.87 -0.59
CA THR A 115 -1.05 -27.74 -0.23
C THR A 115 -2.20 -26.96 0.43
N ALA A 116 -3.37 -27.57 0.56
CA ALA A 116 -4.49 -26.97 1.28
C ALA A 116 -4.18 -26.75 2.78
N ALA A 117 -3.21 -27.47 3.33
CA ALA A 117 -2.77 -27.36 4.73
C ALA A 117 -1.67 -26.27 4.92
N GLY A 118 -1.27 -25.61 3.86
CA GLY A 118 -0.21 -24.58 3.87
C GLY A 118 1.00 -24.96 3.01
N ASP A 119 2.03 -24.13 3.08
CA ASP A 119 3.28 -24.35 2.37
C ASP A 119 4.17 -25.29 3.19
N PRO A 120 4.52 -26.50 2.69
CA PRO A 120 5.43 -27.38 3.39
C PRO A 120 6.84 -26.75 3.45
N PRO A 121 7.66 -27.07 4.47
CA PRO A 121 9.01 -26.53 4.60
C PRO A 121 9.87 -26.93 3.40
N MET A 122 10.70 -26.00 2.94
CA MET A 122 11.68 -26.24 1.88
C MET A 122 12.78 -27.14 2.41
N SER A 123 13.16 -28.18 1.63
CA SER A 123 14.28 -29.03 1.98
C SER A 123 15.62 -28.32 1.77
N ASP A 124 16.67 -28.75 2.51
CA ASP A 124 18.02 -28.22 2.33
C ASP A 124 18.52 -28.37 0.89
N ALA A 125 18.21 -29.49 0.24
CA ALA A 125 18.57 -29.72 -1.17
C ALA A 125 17.88 -28.73 -2.13
N ALA A 126 16.61 -28.38 -1.88
CA ALA A 126 15.92 -27.39 -2.68
C ALA A 126 16.51 -25.98 -2.46
N LEU A 127 16.84 -25.63 -1.21
CA LEU A 127 17.49 -24.35 -0.91
C LEU A 127 18.89 -24.27 -1.50
N ASP A 128 19.69 -25.35 -1.42
CA ASP A 128 21.01 -25.44 -2.07
C ASP A 128 20.89 -25.16 -3.57
N ALA A 129 19.91 -25.78 -4.24
CA ALA A 129 19.67 -25.55 -5.67
C ALA A 129 19.27 -24.10 -5.99
N TRP A 130 18.45 -23.45 -5.16
CA TRP A 130 18.11 -22.03 -5.31
C TRP A 130 19.33 -21.12 -5.10
N LEU A 131 20.19 -21.42 -4.10
CA LEU A 131 21.41 -20.66 -3.86
C LEU A 131 22.42 -20.82 -5.01
N GLU A 132 22.55 -22.02 -5.57
CA GLU A 132 23.37 -22.25 -6.76
C GLU A 132 22.81 -21.48 -7.97
N ALA A 133 21.48 -21.49 -8.20
CA ALA A 133 20.85 -20.72 -9.25
C ALA A 133 21.15 -19.22 -9.09
N ALA A 134 20.99 -18.68 -7.88
CA ALA A 134 21.30 -17.30 -7.56
C ALA A 134 22.80 -16.99 -7.75
N ARG A 135 23.70 -17.87 -7.35
CA ARG A 135 25.16 -17.68 -7.49
C ARG A 135 25.58 -17.57 -8.95
N TYR A 136 25.12 -18.49 -9.80
CA TYR A 136 25.38 -18.43 -11.25
C TYR A 136 24.76 -17.20 -11.90
N ALA A 137 23.54 -16.82 -11.49
CA ALA A 137 22.92 -15.57 -11.94
C ALA A 137 23.72 -14.34 -11.52
N TYR A 138 24.14 -14.28 -10.25
CA TYR A 138 24.96 -13.20 -9.70
C TYR A 138 26.31 -13.10 -10.43
N ALA A 139 26.96 -14.23 -10.69
CA ALA A 139 28.20 -14.28 -11.46
C ALA A 139 28.01 -13.78 -12.89
N TYR A 140 26.93 -14.16 -13.57
CA TYR A 140 26.59 -13.63 -14.90
C TYR A 140 26.37 -12.12 -14.86
N LEU A 141 25.61 -11.63 -13.87
CA LEU A 141 25.21 -10.24 -13.77
C LEU A 141 26.40 -9.30 -13.50
N PHE A 142 27.35 -9.71 -12.65
CA PHE A 142 28.37 -8.81 -12.11
C PHE A 142 29.83 -9.23 -12.37
N TYR A 143 30.10 -10.44 -12.88
CA TYR A 143 31.46 -10.96 -13.04
C TYR A 143 31.77 -11.53 -14.43
N SER A 144 30.91 -11.29 -15.41
CA SER A 144 31.08 -11.85 -16.79
C SER A 144 31.85 -10.95 -17.77
N GLY A 145 32.38 -9.82 -17.31
CA GLY A 145 33.15 -8.89 -18.12
C GLY A 145 32.37 -7.76 -18.78
N ARG A 146 31.05 -7.89 -18.94
CA ARG A 146 30.14 -6.80 -19.32
C ARG A 146 29.24 -6.44 -18.13
N SER A 147 29.00 -5.14 -17.93
CA SER A 147 28.11 -4.67 -16.85
C SER A 147 26.64 -4.97 -17.12
N PRO A 148 25.76 -4.97 -16.10
CA PRO A 148 24.33 -5.06 -16.31
C PRO A 148 23.75 -3.96 -17.21
N SER A 149 24.35 -2.77 -17.20
CA SER A 149 23.95 -1.64 -18.06
C SER A 149 24.25 -1.88 -19.53
N ASP A 150 25.39 -2.53 -19.86
CA ASP A 150 25.75 -2.86 -21.24
C ASP A 150 24.78 -3.86 -21.87
N ARG A 151 24.10 -4.65 -21.06
CA ARG A 151 23.16 -5.68 -21.48
C ARG A 151 21.69 -5.34 -21.19
N ALA A 152 21.41 -4.10 -20.81
CA ALA A 152 20.09 -3.68 -20.31
C ALA A 152 18.91 -4.01 -21.28
N PHE A 153 19.18 -4.09 -22.57
CA PHE A 153 18.18 -4.37 -23.61
C PHE A 153 18.18 -5.83 -24.09
N GLU A 154 19.00 -6.70 -23.48
CA GLU A 154 19.03 -8.12 -23.84
C GLU A 154 17.95 -8.88 -23.07
N ASP A 155 17.12 -9.67 -23.76
CA ASP A 155 16.11 -10.53 -23.12
C ASP A 155 16.77 -11.49 -22.11
N ARG A 156 17.99 -11.94 -22.40
CA ARG A 156 18.74 -12.84 -21.51
C ARG A 156 19.14 -12.19 -20.20
N GLN A 157 19.51 -10.92 -20.22
CA GLN A 157 19.79 -10.13 -19.01
C GLN A 157 18.56 -10.08 -18.10
N THR A 158 17.38 -9.84 -18.68
CA THR A 158 16.11 -9.81 -17.94
C THR A 158 15.79 -11.17 -17.34
N GLN A 159 15.89 -12.26 -18.10
CA GLN A 159 15.66 -13.61 -17.61
C GLN A 159 16.58 -13.97 -16.45
N VAL A 160 17.88 -13.73 -16.56
CA VAL A 160 18.85 -14.07 -15.51
C VAL A 160 18.65 -13.21 -14.26
N ARG A 161 18.28 -11.92 -14.42
CA ARG A 161 17.89 -11.06 -13.29
C ARG A 161 16.66 -11.64 -12.57
N ASP A 162 15.66 -12.11 -13.33
CA ASP A 162 14.44 -12.69 -12.75
C ASP A 162 14.74 -14.03 -12.05
N TYR A 163 15.69 -14.84 -12.55
CA TYR A 163 16.17 -16.04 -11.84
C TYR A 163 16.81 -15.67 -10.50
N TYR A 164 17.69 -14.66 -10.50
CA TYR A 164 18.31 -14.15 -9.28
C TYR A 164 17.28 -13.64 -8.27
N ASN A 165 16.33 -12.79 -8.71
CA ASN A 165 15.31 -12.22 -7.85
C ASN A 165 14.41 -13.31 -7.25
N TYR A 166 14.01 -14.31 -8.06
CA TYR A 166 13.18 -15.41 -7.59
C TYR A 166 13.90 -16.31 -6.61
N ALA A 167 15.17 -16.62 -6.86
CA ALA A 167 16.00 -17.39 -5.93
C ALA A 167 16.23 -16.62 -4.61
N ALA A 168 16.44 -15.30 -4.68
CA ALA A 168 16.54 -14.45 -3.50
C ALA A 168 15.23 -14.45 -2.68
N GLU A 169 14.06 -14.47 -3.33
CA GLU A 169 12.76 -14.62 -2.67
C GLU A 169 12.70 -15.93 -1.85
N LYS A 170 13.10 -17.06 -2.47
CA LYS A 170 13.06 -18.36 -1.80
C LYS A 170 14.01 -18.42 -0.60
N ALA A 171 15.23 -17.91 -0.76
CA ALA A 171 16.20 -17.85 0.33
C ALA A 171 15.71 -16.92 1.48
N ALA A 172 15.15 -15.77 1.15
CA ALA A 172 14.64 -14.83 2.14
C ALA A 172 13.53 -15.43 3.00
N VAL A 173 12.59 -16.16 2.38
CA VAL A 173 11.50 -16.83 3.12
C VAL A 173 12.04 -17.90 4.08
N VAL A 174 13.02 -18.70 3.66
CA VAL A 174 13.61 -19.75 4.52
C VAL A 174 14.38 -19.12 5.69
N LEU A 175 15.22 -18.10 5.41
CA LEU A 175 15.95 -17.36 6.45
C LEU A 175 15.01 -16.74 7.46
N PHE A 176 13.92 -16.11 7.00
CA PHE A 176 12.91 -15.50 7.87
C PHE A 176 12.24 -16.55 8.78
N VAL A 177 11.83 -17.68 8.23
CA VAL A 177 11.21 -18.77 9.03
C VAL A 177 12.18 -19.28 10.10
N GLY A 178 13.45 -19.48 9.75
CA GLY A 178 14.49 -19.89 10.70
C GLY A 178 14.73 -18.84 11.79
N ALA A 179 14.92 -17.58 11.41
CA ALA A 179 15.13 -16.48 12.35
C ALA A 179 13.94 -16.28 13.31
N ARG A 180 12.70 -16.38 12.79
CA ARG A 180 11.50 -16.29 13.62
C ARG A 180 11.39 -17.48 14.60
N ALA A 181 11.68 -18.68 14.17
CA ALA A 181 11.69 -19.85 15.04
C ALA A 181 12.72 -19.73 16.18
N ALA A 182 13.94 -19.30 15.86
CA ALA A 182 15.00 -19.02 16.85
C ALA A 182 14.57 -17.96 17.86
N ALA A 183 13.99 -16.85 17.38
CA ALA A 183 13.53 -15.80 18.26
C ALA A 183 12.39 -16.24 19.19
N LEU A 184 11.43 -17.02 18.70
CA LEU A 184 10.35 -17.58 19.53
C LEU A 184 10.87 -18.58 20.57
N ALA A 185 12.00 -19.26 20.28
CA ALA A 185 12.71 -20.13 21.22
C ALA A 185 13.62 -19.36 22.21
N GLY A 186 13.75 -18.03 22.06
CA GLY A 186 14.65 -17.20 22.86
C GLY A 186 16.11 -17.34 22.46
N GLU A 187 16.39 -17.87 21.28
CA GLU A 187 17.72 -18.03 20.73
C GLU A 187 18.18 -16.79 19.97
N ASP A 188 19.49 -16.68 19.72
CA ASP A 188 20.07 -15.58 18.95
C ASP A 188 19.80 -15.78 17.45
N TYR A 189 18.78 -15.08 16.96
CA TYR A 189 18.34 -15.11 15.57
C TYR A 189 19.20 -14.27 14.61
N THR A 190 20.23 -13.58 15.12
CA THR A 190 21.19 -12.82 14.28
C THR A 190 22.32 -13.69 13.76
N LYS A 191 22.46 -14.90 14.27
CA LYS A 191 23.48 -15.84 13.83
C LYS A 191 23.21 -16.33 12.40
N PRO A 192 24.27 -16.52 11.59
CA PRO A 192 24.13 -17.13 10.28
C PRO A 192 23.44 -18.51 10.35
N LEU A 193 22.48 -18.74 9.46
CA LEU A 193 21.86 -20.04 9.28
C LEU A 193 22.80 -20.92 8.45
N THR A 194 23.09 -22.15 8.93
CA THR A 194 23.84 -23.13 8.16
C THR A 194 22.87 -24.10 7.49
N VAL A 195 22.95 -24.23 6.16
CA VAL A 195 22.13 -25.16 5.36
C VAL A 195 23.04 -25.90 4.40
N GLY A 196 23.20 -27.20 4.61
CA GLY A 196 24.19 -28.01 3.89
C GLY A 196 25.60 -27.42 4.03
N SER A 197 26.20 -27.02 2.92
CA SER A 197 27.52 -26.36 2.90
C SER A 197 27.47 -24.83 2.97
N TRP A 198 26.29 -24.23 2.93
CA TRP A 198 26.11 -22.78 2.91
C TRP A 198 26.01 -22.16 4.30
N SER A 199 26.60 -20.98 4.44
CA SER A 199 26.45 -20.10 5.59
C SER A 199 25.70 -18.84 5.11
N LEU A 200 24.47 -18.65 5.59
CA LEU A 200 23.56 -17.55 5.21
C LEU A 200 23.47 -16.55 6.36
N ALA A 201 24.03 -15.37 6.17
CA ALA A 201 23.87 -14.25 7.09
C ALA A 201 22.72 -13.35 6.60
N SER A 202 22.09 -12.63 7.52
CA SER A 202 21.06 -11.65 7.21
C SER A 202 21.42 -10.28 7.76
N ASN A 203 21.23 -9.24 6.96
CA ASN A 203 21.45 -7.85 7.32
C ASN A 203 20.18 -7.03 7.04
N TYR A 204 19.43 -6.72 8.10
CA TYR A 204 18.19 -5.95 8.06
C TYR A 204 18.26 -4.70 8.95
N GLN A 205 19.45 -4.28 9.39
CA GLN A 205 19.65 -3.14 10.29
C GLN A 205 19.10 -1.85 9.70
N GLN A 206 19.13 -1.70 8.38
CA GLN A 206 18.63 -0.51 7.67
C GLN A 206 17.10 -0.33 7.77
N LEU A 207 16.37 -1.38 8.15
CA LEU A 207 14.91 -1.34 8.29
C LEU A 207 14.44 -0.79 9.65
N ASN A 208 15.35 -0.62 10.62
CA ASN A 208 15.05 -0.14 11.98
C ASN A 208 13.82 -0.82 12.62
N LEU A 209 13.73 -2.15 12.46
CA LEU A 209 12.59 -2.92 12.95
C LEU A 209 12.55 -2.90 14.48
N LYS A 210 11.40 -2.53 15.05
CA LYS A 210 11.17 -2.53 16.51
C LYS A 210 10.95 -3.94 17.07
N SER A 211 10.56 -4.87 16.23
CA SER A 211 10.29 -6.28 16.59
C SER A 211 10.45 -7.18 15.35
N ILE A 212 10.52 -8.49 15.58
CA ILE A 212 10.54 -9.45 14.47
C ILE A 212 9.15 -9.50 13.82
N PRO A 213 9.07 -9.44 12.47
CA PRO A 213 7.80 -9.54 11.76
C PRO A 213 7.06 -10.85 12.04
N ALA A 214 5.73 -10.80 12.00
CA ALA A 214 4.88 -11.98 12.11
C ALA A 214 4.95 -12.86 10.86
N GLN A 215 4.99 -12.22 9.68
CA GLN A 215 5.00 -12.89 8.39
C GLN A 215 5.90 -12.17 7.40
N LEU A 216 6.44 -12.94 6.46
CA LEU A 216 7.11 -12.44 5.26
C LEU A 216 6.38 -13.01 4.04
N VAL A 217 5.79 -12.12 3.23
CA VAL A 217 4.95 -12.48 2.09
C VAL A 217 5.61 -12.02 0.80
N PRO A 218 5.87 -12.91 -0.17
CA PRO A 218 6.31 -12.50 -1.50
C PRO A 218 5.27 -11.61 -2.18
N ALA A 219 5.66 -10.40 -2.58
CA ALA A 219 4.73 -9.41 -3.15
C ALA A 219 4.09 -9.88 -4.47
N GLY A 220 4.78 -10.72 -5.23
CA GLY A 220 4.28 -11.32 -6.47
C GLY A 220 3.19 -12.37 -6.27
N THR A 221 2.97 -12.86 -5.05
CA THR A 221 1.96 -13.89 -4.75
C THR A 221 0.60 -13.32 -4.36
N VAL A 222 0.49 -12.00 -4.24
CA VAL A 222 -0.74 -11.32 -3.85
C VAL A 222 -1.28 -10.45 -4.98
N SER A 223 -2.59 -10.44 -5.11
CA SER A 223 -3.32 -9.54 -6.01
C SER A 223 -4.49 -8.92 -5.28
N PHE A 224 -4.85 -7.70 -5.63
CA PHE A 224 -5.84 -6.92 -4.89
C PHE A 224 -7.01 -6.53 -5.80
N VAL A 225 -8.21 -6.94 -5.42
CA VAL A 225 -9.46 -6.47 -6.04
C VAL A 225 -9.81 -5.13 -5.39
N GLY A 226 -10.11 -4.11 -6.20
CA GLY A 226 -10.46 -2.77 -5.73
C GLY A 226 -9.34 -1.74 -5.83
N LEU A 227 -8.07 -2.15 -5.93
CA LEU A 227 -6.98 -1.29 -6.33
C LEU A 227 -6.88 -1.21 -7.87
N ARG A 228 -6.80 0.01 -8.41
CA ARG A 228 -6.78 0.24 -9.87
C ARG A 228 -5.43 -0.08 -10.49
N SER A 229 -4.36 0.11 -9.73
CA SER A 229 -2.99 0.02 -10.24
C SER A 229 -2.10 -0.69 -9.24
N THR A 230 -1.12 -1.42 -9.75
CA THR A 230 -0.01 -1.96 -8.97
C THR A 230 1.25 -1.22 -9.38
N TYR A 231 1.85 -0.51 -8.45
CA TYR A 231 3.06 0.27 -8.67
C TYR A 231 4.29 -0.53 -8.31
N ARG A 232 5.17 -0.70 -9.29
CA ARG A 232 6.41 -1.45 -9.13
C ARG A 232 7.56 -0.69 -9.78
N ARG A 233 8.76 -0.97 -9.30
CA ARG A 233 10.02 -0.59 -9.92
C ARG A 233 10.80 -1.84 -10.24
N ASP A 234 11.04 -2.07 -11.53
CA ASP A 234 11.89 -3.17 -11.96
C ASP A 234 13.33 -2.93 -11.51
N GLY A 235 13.98 -3.99 -11.06
CA GLY A 235 15.33 -3.89 -10.53
C GLY A 235 15.85 -5.20 -9.97
N PHE A 236 16.87 -5.10 -9.16
CA PHE A 236 17.49 -6.22 -8.47
C PHE A 236 16.88 -6.44 -7.10
N GLY A 237 16.66 -7.69 -6.76
CA GLY A 237 16.17 -8.14 -5.47
C GLY A 237 14.74 -8.67 -5.49
N ALA A 238 14.41 -9.44 -4.47
CA ALA A 238 13.08 -10.01 -4.25
C ALA A 238 12.15 -8.99 -3.60
N GLU A 239 10.99 -8.76 -4.20
CA GLU A 239 9.94 -7.90 -3.65
C GLU A 239 9.12 -8.65 -2.60
N LEU A 240 9.17 -8.19 -1.36
CA LEU A 240 8.56 -8.84 -0.21
C LEU A 240 7.72 -7.83 0.59
N VAL A 241 6.78 -8.35 1.38
CA VAL A 241 6.04 -7.60 2.39
C VAL A 241 6.31 -8.23 3.75
N MET A 242 6.83 -7.45 4.68
CA MET A 242 6.90 -7.80 6.09
C MET A 242 5.60 -7.37 6.78
N VAL A 243 4.92 -8.30 7.43
CA VAL A 243 3.72 -8.03 8.23
C VAL A 243 4.15 -8.09 9.70
N MET A 244 4.03 -6.98 10.39
CA MET A 244 4.28 -6.89 11.83
C MET A 244 3.09 -7.48 12.60
N ASP A 245 3.32 -7.98 13.81
CA ASP A 245 2.21 -8.30 14.69
C ASP A 245 1.37 -7.03 14.90
N PRO A 246 0.04 -7.07 14.74
CA PRO A 246 -0.77 -5.93 15.08
C PRO A 246 -0.50 -5.55 16.53
N PRO A 247 -0.43 -4.25 16.86
CA PRO A 247 -0.41 -3.84 18.26
C PRO A 247 -1.57 -4.57 18.93
N LYS A 248 -1.31 -5.23 20.06
CA LYS A 248 -2.36 -5.95 20.79
C LYS A 248 -3.44 -4.93 21.14
N LEU A 249 -4.44 -4.82 20.27
CA LEU A 249 -5.71 -4.25 20.67
C LEU A 249 -6.15 -5.15 21.81
N VAL A 250 -6.09 -4.64 23.04
CA VAL A 250 -6.65 -5.33 24.19
C VAL A 250 -8.14 -5.37 23.89
N ALA A 251 -8.58 -6.46 23.25
CA ALA A 251 -10.00 -6.77 23.20
C ALA A 251 -10.45 -6.81 24.65
N PRO A 252 -11.52 -6.08 25.03
CA PRO A 252 -12.07 -6.25 26.36
C PRO A 252 -12.35 -7.74 26.53
N VAL A 253 -11.72 -8.35 27.53
CA VAL A 253 -11.92 -9.74 27.90
C VAL A 253 -13.41 -9.86 28.21
N ILE A 254 -14.19 -10.41 27.29
CA ILE A 254 -15.55 -10.87 27.59
C ILE A 254 -15.34 -12.08 28.47
N ALA A 255 -15.42 -11.88 29.79
CA ALA A 255 -15.53 -12.99 30.72
C ALA A 255 -16.79 -13.78 30.31
N PRO A 256 -16.72 -15.11 30.19
CA PRO A 256 -17.90 -15.90 29.96
C PRO A 256 -18.87 -15.66 31.14
N GLU A 257 -20.11 -15.30 30.84
CA GLU A 257 -21.18 -15.24 31.87
C GLU A 257 -21.29 -16.61 32.57
N GLY A 258 -20.74 -16.65 33.79
CA GLY A 258 -20.99 -17.76 34.70
C GLY A 258 -22.43 -17.67 35.23
N PRO A 259 -23.03 -18.78 35.68
CA PRO A 259 -24.42 -18.84 36.12
C PRO A 259 -24.66 -17.89 37.29
N LYS A 260 -25.73 -17.11 37.21
CA LYS A 260 -26.18 -16.17 38.25
C LYS A 260 -26.36 -16.90 39.60
N ALA A 261 -25.51 -16.57 40.57
CA ALA A 261 -25.75 -16.83 41.96
C ALA A 261 -26.48 -15.63 42.57
N GLU A 262 -27.62 -15.86 43.12
CA GLU A 262 -28.40 -14.92 43.93
C GLU A 262 -27.59 -14.57 45.20
N THR A 263 -27.36 -13.31 45.48
CA THR A 263 -26.93 -12.83 46.80
C THR A 263 -27.33 -11.37 47.03
N PRO A 264 -27.36 -10.91 48.27
CA PRO A 264 -28.37 -10.01 48.79
C PRO A 264 -28.03 -8.51 48.61
N GLN A 265 -29.09 -7.71 48.67
CA GLN A 265 -29.07 -6.25 48.72
C GLN A 265 -28.13 -5.72 49.79
N GLU A 266 -27.10 -5.02 49.42
CA GLU A 266 -26.40 -4.01 50.27
C GLU A 266 -25.97 -2.82 49.39
N ASP A 267 -26.45 -1.67 49.79
CA ASP A 267 -26.00 -0.28 49.53
C ASP A 267 -25.59 0.15 48.12
N GLU A 268 -26.56 0.59 47.31
CA GLU A 268 -26.41 1.19 45.98
C GLU A 268 -25.80 2.63 45.96
N ASP A 269 -25.63 3.27 47.08
CA ASP A 269 -25.24 4.71 47.10
C ASP A 269 -23.74 5.00 47.11
N ASP A 270 -22.87 4.07 47.48
CA ASP A 270 -21.41 4.29 47.47
C ASP A 270 -20.71 3.89 46.15
N ALA A 271 -21.35 3.05 45.32
CA ALA A 271 -20.80 2.62 44.02
C ALA A 271 -20.90 3.69 42.92
N ARG A 272 -21.73 4.74 43.12
CA ARG A 272 -21.89 5.85 42.16
C ARG A 272 -20.85 6.97 42.26
N ARG A 273 -20.08 7.06 43.33
CA ARG A 273 -19.05 8.11 43.52
C ARG A 273 -17.64 7.73 43.07
N GLY A 274 -17.36 6.49 42.69
CA GLY A 274 -16.01 5.99 42.43
C GLY A 274 -15.61 5.76 40.95
N ARG A 275 -16.53 5.87 40.00
CA ARG A 275 -16.18 5.78 38.59
C ARG A 275 -15.86 7.15 37.98
N ARG A 276 -14.79 7.78 38.45
CA ARG A 276 -14.03 8.69 37.58
C ARG A 276 -13.51 7.86 36.45
N HIS A 277 -13.90 8.19 35.20
CA HIS A 277 -13.33 7.61 33.99
C HIS A 277 -11.81 7.74 34.11
N ARG A 278 -11.12 6.63 34.39
CA ARG A 278 -9.73 6.52 34.02
C ARG A 278 -9.77 6.54 32.50
N HIS A 279 -9.23 7.57 31.88
CA HIS A 279 -8.72 7.51 30.53
C HIS A 279 -7.90 6.22 30.50
N ASP A 280 -8.26 5.30 29.65
CA ASP A 280 -7.44 4.11 29.40
C ASP A 280 -6.25 4.59 28.56
N ASP A 281 -5.19 5.03 29.25
CA ASP A 281 -3.96 5.55 28.66
C ASP A 281 -3.19 4.50 27.81
N SER A 282 -3.81 3.35 27.53
CA SER A 282 -3.15 2.19 26.93
C SER A 282 -3.29 2.08 25.41
N VAL A 283 -4.23 2.80 24.76
CA VAL A 283 -4.39 2.75 23.30
C VAL A 283 -3.92 4.08 22.69
N PRO A 284 -2.82 4.08 21.91
CA PRO A 284 -2.39 5.28 21.20
C PRO A 284 -3.49 5.79 20.25
N GLU A 285 -3.64 7.12 20.12
CA GLU A 285 -4.57 7.75 19.18
C GLU A 285 -4.17 7.56 17.72
N PHE A 286 -3.08 6.86 17.48
CA PHE A 286 -2.57 6.56 16.13
C PHE A 286 -2.06 5.13 16.03
N SER A 287 -1.97 4.66 14.79
CA SER A 287 -1.28 3.42 14.42
C SER A 287 -0.52 3.58 13.12
N GLU A 288 0.66 2.99 13.06
CA GLU A 288 1.40 2.83 11.83
C GLU A 288 0.86 1.61 11.07
N MET A 289 0.90 1.65 9.74
CA MET A 289 0.56 0.50 8.92
C MET A 289 1.44 -0.70 9.34
N SER A 290 0.80 -1.81 9.65
CA SER A 290 1.48 -3.03 10.13
C SER A 290 2.22 -3.81 9.04
N SER A 291 2.13 -3.39 7.79
CA SER A 291 2.79 -4.02 6.65
C SER A 291 3.77 -3.05 6.00
N ILE A 292 4.99 -3.49 5.75
CA ILE A 292 6.03 -2.69 5.09
C ILE A 292 6.58 -3.40 3.86
N ASN A 293 6.84 -2.64 2.79
CA ASN A 293 7.52 -3.18 1.62
C ASN A 293 9.01 -3.34 1.90
N VAL A 294 9.56 -4.45 1.47
CA VAL A 294 10.98 -4.78 1.64
C VAL A 294 11.51 -5.40 0.36
N THR A 295 12.75 -5.09 0.02
CA THR A 295 13.46 -5.76 -1.06
C THR A 295 14.68 -6.47 -0.50
N ALA A 296 14.76 -7.77 -0.76
CA ALA A 296 15.85 -8.62 -0.29
C ALA A 296 16.81 -8.95 -1.44
N LEU A 297 18.09 -8.88 -1.15
CA LEU A 297 19.19 -9.16 -2.09
C LEU A 297 20.14 -10.21 -1.52
N LEU A 298 20.65 -11.08 -2.39
CA LEU A 298 21.72 -12.02 -2.03
C LEU A 298 23.06 -11.48 -2.52
N ARG A 299 24.00 -11.28 -1.61
CA ARG A 299 25.40 -10.98 -1.93
C ARG A 299 26.27 -12.21 -1.66
N PHE A 300 26.96 -12.66 -2.70
CA PHE A 300 27.94 -13.73 -2.59
C PHE A 300 29.33 -13.15 -2.31
N GLU A 301 30.01 -13.70 -1.29
CA GLU A 301 31.35 -13.25 -0.94
C GLU A 301 32.35 -13.61 -2.05
N GLY A 302 33.15 -12.64 -2.48
CA GLY A 302 34.18 -12.82 -3.50
C GLY A 302 34.56 -11.52 -4.19
N SER A 303 35.83 -11.40 -4.61
CA SER A 303 36.36 -10.23 -5.31
C SER A 303 36.47 -10.43 -6.83
N ASN A 304 36.35 -11.64 -7.29
CA ASN A 304 36.44 -12.06 -8.69
C ASN A 304 35.52 -13.25 -8.97
N LEU A 305 35.41 -13.65 -10.24
CA LEU A 305 34.53 -14.75 -10.67
C LEU A 305 34.86 -16.07 -9.93
N ASP A 306 36.13 -16.39 -9.81
CA ASP A 306 36.59 -17.66 -9.17
C ASP A 306 36.22 -17.70 -7.70
N ASP A 307 36.36 -16.59 -6.98
CA ASP A 307 35.95 -16.48 -5.58
C ASP A 307 34.45 -16.70 -5.42
N VAL A 308 33.64 -15.99 -6.22
CA VAL A 308 32.18 -16.13 -6.22
C VAL A 308 31.74 -17.56 -6.55
N MET A 309 32.41 -18.21 -7.50
CA MET A 309 32.08 -19.59 -7.86
C MET A 309 32.48 -20.63 -6.81
N ARG A 310 33.42 -20.31 -5.93
CA ARG A 310 33.87 -21.19 -4.83
C ARG A 310 33.23 -20.92 -3.48
N THR A 311 32.72 -19.70 -3.28
CA THR A 311 32.14 -19.30 -1.98
C THR A 311 30.96 -20.16 -1.56
N ARG A 312 30.83 -20.37 -0.25
CA ARG A 312 29.65 -20.91 0.41
C ARG A 312 29.07 -19.94 1.44
N ARG A 313 29.48 -18.66 1.34
CA ARG A 313 28.97 -17.59 2.19
C ARG A 313 28.13 -16.65 1.37
N VAL A 314 26.93 -16.39 1.84
CA VAL A 314 25.99 -15.46 1.23
C VAL A 314 25.36 -14.61 2.30
N GLU A 315 25.26 -13.33 2.04
CA GLU A 315 24.57 -12.34 2.87
C GLU A 315 23.27 -11.92 2.20
N LEU A 316 22.18 -11.96 2.96
CA LEU A 316 20.88 -11.42 2.54
C LEU A 316 20.72 -10.02 3.14
N ASP A 317 20.79 -9.01 2.29
CA ASP A 317 20.52 -7.62 2.65
C ASP A 317 19.05 -7.29 2.43
N ALA A 318 18.44 -6.61 3.38
CA ALA A 318 17.05 -6.13 3.28
C ALA A 318 17.01 -4.59 3.25
N TYR A 319 16.30 -4.04 2.28
CA TYR A 319 16.17 -2.60 2.04
C TYR A 319 14.70 -2.15 2.03
N SER A 320 14.45 -0.91 2.45
CA SER A 320 13.19 -0.23 2.15
C SER A 320 13.24 0.33 0.73
N PRO A 321 12.38 -0.16 -0.19
CA PRO A 321 12.34 0.36 -1.56
C PRO A 321 11.81 1.80 -1.65
N GLU A 322 11.12 2.29 -0.61
CA GLU A 322 10.68 3.68 -0.50
C GLU A 322 11.86 4.62 -0.21
N ALA A 323 12.82 4.18 0.60
CA ALA A 323 13.97 4.97 0.99
C ALA A 323 15.16 4.81 0.03
N THR A 324 15.26 3.64 -0.64
CA THR A 324 16.40 3.27 -1.47
C THR A 324 15.97 2.99 -2.90
N GLU A 325 16.43 3.79 -3.85
CA GLU A 325 16.11 3.58 -5.27
C GLU A 325 17.19 2.78 -5.99
N ARG A 326 18.43 2.99 -5.64
CA ARG A 326 19.60 2.38 -6.28
C ARG A 326 20.57 1.90 -5.21
N ILE A 327 21.27 0.84 -5.53
CA ILE A 327 22.32 0.28 -4.68
C ILE A 327 23.59 0.08 -5.49
N THR A 328 24.72 0.01 -4.79
CA THR A 328 25.99 -0.34 -5.41
C THR A 328 26.25 -1.83 -5.23
N LEU A 329 26.28 -2.57 -6.31
CA LEU A 329 26.68 -3.96 -6.36
C LEU A 329 27.91 -4.10 -7.24
N HIS A 330 29.00 -4.61 -6.68
CA HIS A 330 30.25 -4.80 -7.39
C HIS A 330 30.72 -3.55 -8.18
N GLY A 331 30.63 -2.36 -7.57
CA GLY A 331 30.99 -1.09 -8.21
C GLY A 331 29.96 -0.49 -9.17
N GLU A 332 28.91 -1.24 -9.52
CA GLU A 332 27.85 -0.81 -10.41
C GLU A 332 26.65 -0.25 -9.64
N GLN A 333 26.10 0.89 -10.11
CA GLN A 333 24.87 1.46 -9.61
C GLN A 333 23.67 0.82 -10.29
N VAL A 334 22.96 -0.07 -9.59
CA VAL A 334 21.82 -0.78 -10.14
C VAL A 334 20.51 -0.36 -9.46
N PRO A 335 19.36 -0.35 -10.17
CA PRO A 335 18.07 -0.08 -9.56
C PRO A 335 17.67 -1.22 -8.61
N LEU A 336 17.17 -0.84 -7.44
CA LEU A 336 16.55 -1.77 -6.50
C LEU A 336 15.13 -2.08 -6.95
N ALA A 337 14.74 -3.35 -7.03
CA ALA A 337 13.35 -3.72 -7.26
C ALA A 337 12.46 -3.16 -6.13
N GLY A 338 11.20 -2.90 -6.43
CA GLY A 338 10.29 -2.41 -5.40
C GLY A 338 8.83 -2.56 -5.77
N ASN A 339 8.02 -2.96 -4.81
CA ASN A 339 6.57 -2.98 -4.92
C ASN A 339 6.00 -1.98 -3.92
N PHE A 340 5.30 -0.96 -4.41
CA PHE A 340 4.78 0.14 -3.58
C PHE A 340 3.29 -0.02 -3.26
N THR A 341 2.65 -1.06 -3.79
CA THR A 341 1.23 -1.36 -3.59
C THR A 341 1.00 -2.52 -2.63
N ALA A 342 1.92 -3.51 -2.61
CA ALA A 342 1.65 -4.79 -1.96
C ALA A 342 1.45 -4.67 -0.44
N ALA A 343 2.27 -3.91 0.27
CA ALA A 343 2.12 -3.71 1.71
C ALA A 343 0.82 -2.99 2.03
N TYR A 344 0.49 -1.94 1.29
CA TYR A 344 -0.75 -1.19 1.47
C TYR A 344 -1.99 -2.06 1.18
N GLY A 345 -1.99 -2.80 0.07
CA GLY A 345 -3.09 -3.69 -0.29
C GLY A 345 -3.30 -4.81 0.74
N LEU A 346 -2.23 -5.40 1.25
CA LEU A 346 -2.31 -6.44 2.29
C LEU A 346 -2.85 -5.89 3.60
N TRP A 347 -2.37 -4.72 4.03
CA TRP A 347 -2.87 -4.04 5.22
C TRP A 347 -4.36 -3.69 5.10
N LEU A 348 -4.81 -3.14 3.97
CA LEU A 348 -6.23 -2.86 3.72
C LEU A 348 -7.10 -4.11 3.84
N ALA A 349 -6.66 -5.24 3.29
CA ALA A 349 -7.38 -6.50 3.37
C ALA A 349 -7.54 -7.00 4.83
N GLN A 350 -6.65 -6.61 5.73
CA GLN A 350 -6.63 -7.01 7.14
C GLN A 350 -7.23 -5.95 8.08
N SER A 351 -7.32 -4.69 7.67
CA SER A 351 -7.69 -3.55 8.53
C SER A 351 -9.13 -3.57 9.05
N GLY A 352 -10.04 -4.21 8.31
CA GLY A 352 -11.46 -4.27 8.69
C GLY A 352 -12.20 -2.93 8.70
N PHE A 353 -11.67 -1.86 8.08
CA PHE A 353 -12.25 -0.51 8.04
C PHE A 353 -13.72 -0.48 7.64
N ALA A 354 -14.14 -1.22 6.59
CA ALA A 354 -15.53 -1.26 6.15
C ALA A 354 -16.49 -1.74 7.23
N ARG A 355 -16.07 -2.71 8.01
CA ARG A 355 -16.88 -3.22 9.14
C ARG A 355 -16.98 -2.19 10.27
N GLN A 356 -15.90 -1.46 10.51
CA GLN A 356 -15.81 -0.46 11.57
C GLN A 356 -16.67 0.76 11.26
N SER A 357 -16.63 1.29 10.03
CA SER A 357 -17.47 2.42 9.61
C SER A 357 -18.96 2.11 9.70
N LEU A 358 -19.38 0.90 9.31
CA LEU A 358 -20.78 0.48 9.45
C LEU A 358 -21.20 0.38 10.92
N ARG A 359 -20.37 -0.19 11.79
CA ARG A 359 -20.68 -0.29 13.23
C ARG A 359 -20.88 1.08 13.87
N THR A 360 -20.00 2.04 13.56
CA THR A 360 -20.10 3.42 14.07
C THR A 360 -21.34 4.13 13.52
N LEU A 361 -21.66 3.94 12.25
CA LEU A 361 -22.85 4.53 11.64
C LEU A 361 -24.14 4.09 12.33
N PHE A 362 -24.23 2.83 12.72
CA PHE A 362 -25.39 2.25 13.43
C PHE A 362 -25.37 2.51 14.94
N GLY A 363 -24.36 3.23 15.46
CA GLY A 363 -24.26 3.54 16.90
C GLY A 363 -24.05 2.31 17.78
N MET A 364 -23.44 1.25 17.23
CA MET A 364 -23.06 0.07 18.01
C MET A 364 -21.87 0.42 18.89
N SER A 365 -21.96 0.11 20.20
CA SER A 365 -21.04 0.53 21.26
C SER A 365 -19.60 0.01 21.15
N GLU A 366 -19.30 -0.80 20.15
CA GLU A 366 -17.97 -1.39 19.93
C GLU A 366 -17.16 -0.70 18.81
N GLY A 367 -17.63 0.45 18.29
CA GLY A 367 -16.89 1.27 17.33
C GLY A 367 -15.85 2.17 18.00
N ILE A 368 -14.86 2.66 17.24
CA ILE A 368 -13.96 3.72 17.71
C ILE A 368 -14.80 4.96 17.99
N GLY A 369 -14.92 5.35 19.25
CA GLY A 369 -15.69 6.52 19.70
C GLY A 369 -14.96 7.84 19.54
N GLU A 370 -13.66 7.82 19.26
CA GLU A 370 -12.76 8.96 19.14
C GLU A 370 -11.97 8.91 17.84
N PRO A 371 -11.43 10.03 17.33
CA PRO A 371 -10.59 10.01 16.14
C PRO A 371 -9.36 9.14 16.32
N HIS A 372 -8.96 8.47 15.24
CA HIS A 372 -7.76 7.66 15.19
C HIS A 372 -6.99 7.93 13.89
N ILE A 373 -5.69 8.16 14.01
CA ILE A 373 -4.83 8.49 12.88
C ILE A 373 -4.08 7.24 12.41
N TYR A 374 -4.14 6.99 11.12
CA TYR A 374 -3.43 5.90 10.46
C TYR A 374 -2.31 6.44 9.59
N LEU A 375 -1.08 6.07 9.92
CA LEU A 375 0.09 6.33 9.10
C LEU A 375 0.19 5.22 8.06
N MET A 376 0.09 5.56 6.77
CA MET A 376 0.14 4.60 5.66
C MET A 376 1.56 4.13 5.31
N GLN A 377 2.53 4.60 6.03
CA GLN A 377 3.96 4.27 5.93
C GLN A 377 4.58 4.50 7.31
N PRO A 378 5.73 3.89 7.62
CA PRO A 378 6.49 4.27 8.80
C PRO A 378 6.82 5.77 8.79
N TRP A 379 6.80 6.39 9.97
CA TRP A 379 7.16 7.80 10.11
C TRP A 379 8.50 8.14 9.47
N ASP A 380 8.51 9.19 8.66
CA ASP A 380 9.74 9.73 8.06
C ASP A 380 9.84 11.25 8.33
N PRO A 381 10.85 11.72 9.08
CA PRO A 381 11.02 13.14 9.42
C PRO A 381 11.27 14.04 8.21
N ASN A 382 11.66 13.47 7.06
CA ASN A 382 12.00 14.20 5.85
C ASN A 382 10.87 14.32 4.83
N ARG A 383 9.74 13.62 5.05
CA ARG A 383 8.58 13.64 4.17
C ARG A 383 7.43 14.43 4.77
N ARG A 384 6.91 15.40 4.04
CA ARG A 384 5.77 16.23 4.44
C ARG A 384 4.50 15.41 4.57
N ILE A 385 3.62 15.79 5.48
CA ILE A 385 2.37 15.05 5.73
C ILE A 385 1.29 15.47 4.73
N ILE A 386 0.67 14.50 4.07
CA ILE A 386 -0.66 14.64 3.45
C ILE A 386 -1.67 14.07 4.43
N PHE A 387 -2.57 14.91 4.96
CA PHE A 387 -3.61 14.53 5.90
C PHE A 387 -4.97 14.43 5.21
N MET A 388 -5.60 13.25 5.23
CA MET A 388 -6.81 12.95 4.49
C MET A 388 -8.02 12.73 5.41
N LEU A 389 -9.10 13.50 5.16
CA LEU A 389 -10.35 13.48 5.92
C LEU A 389 -11.49 12.98 5.05
N HIS A 390 -12.10 11.84 5.41
CA HIS A 390 -13.20 11.23 4.67
C HIS A 390 -14.54 11.92 4.91
N GLY A 391 -15.57 11.56 4.12
CA GLY A 391 -16.92 12.13 4.21
C GLY A 391 -17.81 11.50 5.26
N LEU A 392 -19.05 12.00 5.34
CA LEU A 392 -20.12 11.46 6.15
C LEU A 392 -20.44 10.01 5.74
N ALA A 393 -20.69 9.15 6.72
CA ALA A 393 -20.98 7.72 6.52
C ALA A 393 -19.91 6.99 5.68
N SER A 394 -18.66 7.41 5.81
CA SER A 394 -17.50 6.91 5.09
C SER A 394 -16.37 6.55 6.07
N SER A 395 -15.25 6.12 5.54
CA SER A 395 -14.07 5.71 6.30
C SER A 395 -12.81 6.03 5.48
N PRO A 396 -11.60 5.80 6.03
CA PRO A 396 -10.36 5.92 5.27
C PRO A 396 -10.30 5.12 3.96
N GLU A 397 -11.14 4.10 3.80
CA GLU A 397 -11.27 3.34 2.53
C GLU A 397 -11.64 4.19 1.32
N ALA A 398 -12.30 5.33 1.53
CA ALA A 398 -12.60 6.29 0.46
C ALA A 398 -11.35 6.83 -0.24
N TRP A 399 -10.18 6.69 0.37
CA TRP A 399 -8.91 7.18 -0.13
C TRP A 399 -8.01 6.11 -0.76
N VAL A 400 -8.48 4.86 -0.82
CA VAL A 400 -7.69 3.69 -1.22
C VAL A 400 -6.93 3.91 -2.54
N ASN A 401 -7.62 4.36 -3.58
CA ASN A 401 -6.98 4.59 -4.87
C ASN A 401 -6.09 5.83 -4.86
N LEU A 402 -6.51 6.92 -4.23
CA LEU A 402 -5.69 8.14 -4.16
C LEU A 402 -4.40 7.91 -3.37
N ALA A 403 -4.48 7.24 -2.22
CA ALA A 403 -3.28 6.92 -1.43
C ALA A 403 -2.33 6.00 -2.20
N ASN A 404 -2.84 4.97 -2.87
CA ASN A 404 -2.03 4.10 -3.73
C ASN A 404 -1.35 4.87 -4.88
N GLU A 405 -2.04 5.82 -5.50
CA GLU A 405 -1.47 6.68 -6.56
C GLU A 405 -0.37 7.61 -6.03
N ILE A 406 -0.52 8.17 -4.83
CA ILE A 406 0.50 9.02 -4.20
C ILE A 406 1.73 8.19 -3.83
N MET A 407 1.54 7.05 -3.18
CA MET A 407 2.64 6.15 -2.80
C MET A 407 3.31 5.50 -4.02
N GLY A 408 2.57 5.32 -5.10
CA GLY A 408 3.05 4.77 -6.37
C GLY A 408 3.90 5.74 -7.19
N ASP A 409 3.60 7.04 -7.12
CA ASP A 409 4.31 8.08 -7.87
C ASP A 409 5.70 8.34 -7.27
N PRO A 410 6.80 8.22 -8.02
CA PRO A 410 8.15 8.37 -7.47
C PRO A 410 8.40 9.73 -6.82
N ALA A 411 7.98 10.84 -7.46
CA ALA A 411 8.22 12.18 -6.94
C ALA A 411 7.37 12.46 -5.69
N LEU A 412 6.09 12.05 -5.71
CA LEU A 412 5.20 12.24 -4.56
C LEU A 412 5.65 11.37 -3.37
N ARG A 413 6.00 10.11 -3.61
CA ARG A 413 6.49 9.19 -2.57
C ARG A 413 7.75 9.68 -1.86
N GLN A 414 8.65 10.36 -2.58
CA GLN A 414 9.87 10.94 -1.99
C GLN A 414 9.60 12.16 -1.13
N GLN A 415 8.55 12.93 -1.44
CA GLN A 415 8.27 14.20 -0.79
C GLN A 415 7.20 14.10 0.31
N PHE A 416 6.33 13.11 0.23
CA PHE A 416 5.16 13.00 1.10
C PHE A 416 5.04 11.65 1.80
N GLN A 417 4.46 11.68 2.99
CA GLN A 417 3.88 10.54 3.69
C GLN A 417 2.38 10.78 3.89
N VAL A 418 1.59 9.71 3.81
CA VAL A 418 0.13 9.79 3.84
C VAL A 418 -0.39 9.42 5.23
N TRP A 419 -1.14 10.33 5.84
CA TRP A 419 -1.89 10.12 7.07
C TRP A 419 -3.38 10.17 6.77
N GLN A 420 -4.13 9.22 7.29
CA GLN A 420 -5.59 9.18 7.15
C GLN A 420 -6.21 9.21 8.54
N VAL A 421 -7.27 9.98 8.72
CA VAL A 421 -7.99 9.99 9.99
C VAL A 421 -9.31 9.24 9.85
N TYR A 422 -9.56 8.34 10.79
CA TYR A 422 -10.90 7.85 11.09
C TYR A 422 -11.51 8.73 12.18
N TYR A 423 -12.77 9.08 12.05
CA TYR A 423 -13.51 9.82 13.08
C TYR A 423 -15.00 9.46 13.04
N PRO A 424 -15.74 9.57 14.17
CA PRO A 424 -17.16 9.25 14.25
C PRO A 424 -17.97 10.29 13.46
N THR A 425 -18.40 9.91 12.25
CA THR A 425 -19.05 10.82 11.30
C THR A 425 -20.43 11.29 11.73
N ASN A 426 -21.01 10.73 12.79
CA ASN A 426 -22.29 11.10 13.39
C ASN A 426 -22.19 12.15 14.50
N ALA A 427 -20.96 12.47 14.96
CA ALA A 427 -20.74 13.52 15.95
C ALA A 427 -20.86 14.94 15.35
N PRO A 428 -21.20 15.97 16.14
CA PRO A 428 -21.24 17.35 15.66
C PRO A 428 -19.95 17.81 15.00
N ILE A 429 -20.03 18.62 13.95
CA ILE A 429 -18.86 19.05 13.16
C ILE A 429 -17.84 19.80 14.03
N ALA A 430 -18.28 20.69 14.94
CA ALA A 430 -17.38 21.41 15.84
C ALA A 430 -16.60 20.46 16.75
N LEU A 431 -17.26 19.42 17.27
CA LEU A 431 -16.62 18.40 18.10
C LEU A 431 -15.63 17.59 17.30
N ASN A 432 -16.02 17.07 16.12
CA ASN A 432 -15.11 16.34 15.26
C ASN A 432 -13.88 17.18 14.89
N ARG A 433 -14.07 18.47 14.56
CA ARG A 433 -12.93 19.36 14.29
C ARG A 433 -11.97 19.44 15.47
N TYR A 434 -12.49 19.63 16.68
CA TYR A 434 -11.70 19.75 17.90
C TYR A 434 -10.91 18.45 18.21
N GLU A 435 -11.60 17.31 18.23
CA GLU A 435 -10.99 16.03 18.52
C GLU A 435 -9.98 15.58 17.43
N ILE A 436 -10.27 15.83 16.15
CA ILE A 436 -9.32 15.58 15.06
C ILE A 436 -8.06 16.45 15.20
N ALA A 437 -8.23 17.73 15.56
CA ALA A 437 -7.09 18.61 15.76
C ALA A 437 -6.20 18.14 16.92
N ASN A 438 -6.80 17.71 18.04
CA ASN A 438 -6.08 17.18 19.18
C ASN A 438 -5.34 15.90 18.82
N ALA A 439 -6.02 14.90 18.26
CA ALA A 439 -5.43 13.64 17.83
C ALA A 439 -4.27 13.86 16.84
N PHE A 440 -4.43 14.80 15.89
CA PHE A 440 -3.37 15.16 14.96
C PHE A 440 -2.16 15.78 15.67
N ASN A 441 -2.40 16.76 16.58
CA ASN A 441 -1.33 17.45 17.29
C ASN A 441 -0.60 16.50 18.25
N ASP A 442 -1.30 15.64 18.96
CA ASP A 442 -0.71 14.67 19.89
C ASP A 442 0.10 13.61 19.13
N THR A 443 -0.40 13.12 17.99
CA THR A 443 0.35 12.25 17.09
C THR A 443 1.61 12.93 16.57
N LEU A 444 1.49 14.17 16.08
CA LEU A 444 2.63 14.92 15.56
C LEU A 444 3.67 15.18 16.65
N LYS A 445 3.24 15.56 17.84
CA LYS A 445 4.11 15.78 18.99
C LYS A 445 4.82 14.50 19.45
N HIS A 446 4.19 13.34 19.30
CA HIS A 446 4.83 12.05 19.58
C HIS A 446 6.06 11.81 18.69
N PHE A 447 5.95 12.11 17.40
CA PHE A 447 7.02 11.86 16.42
C PHE A 447 8.00 13.04 16.29
N ASP A 448 7.52 14.27 16.44
CA ASP A 448 8.30 15.52 16.30
C ASP A 448 7.98 16.47 17.46
N PRO A 449 8.45 16.18 18.70
CA PRO A 449 8.12 16.97 19.88
C PRO A 449 8.52 18.44 19.79
N ASN A 450 9.50 18.77 18.96
CA ASN A 450 10.02 20.13 18.79
C ASN A 450 9.49 20.85 17.54
N GLY A 451 8.71 20.18 16.68
CA GLY A 451 8.21 20.72 15.42
C GLY A 451 9.33 21.12 14.45
N SER A 452 10.49 20.45 14.52
CA SER A 452 11.70 20.85 13.82
C SER A 452 11.90 20.10 12.48
N THR A 453 11.21 18.97 12.32
CA THR A 453 11.36 18.15 11.11
C THR A 453 10.64 18.76 9.90
N ARG A 454 11.02 18.32 8.70
CA ARG A 454 10.31 18.70 7.47
C ARG A 454 8.88 18.16 7.45
N ALA A 455 8.64 17.04 8.10
CA ALA A 455 7.32 16.42 8.16
C ALA A 455 6.25 17.33 8.78
N SER A 456 6.66 18.15 9.76
CA SER A 456 5.78 19.10 10.48
C SER A 456 5.62 20.44 9.75
N LYS A 457 6.13 20.59 8.50
CA LYS A 457 6.09 21.84 7.73
C LYS A 457 5.48 21.60 6.37
N ASP A 458 4.90 22.67 5.81
CA ASP A 458 4.34 22.68 4.47
C ASP A 458 3.39 21.49 4.21
N MET A 459 2.55 21.16 5.19
CA MET A 459 1.62 20.05 5.16
C MET A 459 0.48 20.30 4.17
N VAL A 460 -0.11 19.23 3.65
CA VAL A 460 -1.23 19.29 2.72
C VAL A 460 -2.45 18.60 3.32
N TYR A 461 -3.60 19.30 3.40
CA TYR A 461 -4.85 18.74 3.87
C TYR A 461 -5.77 18.44 2.69
N ILE A 462 -6.37 17.23 2.67
CA ILE A 462 -7.31 16.81 1.63
C ILE A 462 -8.58 16.33 2.30
N GLY A 463 -9.72 16.93 1.97
CA GLY A 463 -11.01 16.56 2.55
C GLY A 463 -12.09 16.34 1.49
N HIS A 464 -12.87 15.28 1.67
CA HIS A 464 -14.02 14.97 0.83
C HIS A 464 -15.31 15.18 1.60
N SER A 465 -16.31 15.82 0.97
CA SER A 465 -17.65 16.01 1.54
C SER A 465 -17.55 16.70 2.92
N MET A 466 -18.14 16.14 3.98
CA MET A 466 -18.00 16.63 5.35
C MET A 466 -16.53 16.75 5.79
N GLY A 467 -15.66 15.84 5.36
CA GLY A 467 -14.21 15.93 5.61
C GLY A 467 -13.58 17.17 4.96
N GLY A 468 -14.13 17.67 3.86
CA GLY A 468 -13.72 18.94 3.25
C GLY A 468 -14.14 20.15 4.08
N VAL A 469 -15.31 20.11 4.72
CA VAL A 469 -15.73 21.13 5.69
C VAL A 469 -14.81 21.12 6.91
N LEU A 470 -14.50 19.93 7.45
CA LEU A 470 -13.56 19.77 8.56
C LEU A 470 -12.16 20.26 8.20
N ALA A 471 -11.64 19.90 7.02
CA ALA A 471 -10.35 20.38 6.53
C ALA A 471 -10.31 21.91 6.44
N ARG A 472 -11.38 22.54 5.94
CA ARG A 472 -11.51 24.00 5.91
C ARG A 472 -11.48 24.61 7.31
N LEU A 473 -12.23 24.04 8.27
CA LEU A 473 -12.24 24.53 9.64
C LEU A 473 -10.88 24.34 10.34
N LEU A 474 -10.12 23.31 9.98
CA LEU A 474 -8.76 23.10 10.50
C LEU A 474 -7.77 24.16 9.99
N VAL A 475 -8.05 24.80 8.86
CA VAL A 475 -7.21 25.85 8.28
C VAL A 475 -7.85 27.25 8.36
N SER A 476 -8.76 27.44 9.30
CA SER A 476 -9.46 28.71 9.54
C SER A 476 -9.31 29.14 11.00
N ASP A 477 -9.33 30.46 11.21
CA ASP A 477 -9.47 31.07 12.53
C ASP A 477 -10.95 31.36 12.80
N SER A 478 -11.48 30.89 13.93
CA SER A 478 -12.87 31.17 14.30
C SER A 478 -13.08 32.56 14.86
N GLY A 479 -12.05 33.18 15.49
CA GLY A 479 -12.26 34.37 16.30
C GLY A 479 -13.43 34.16 17.26
N ASP A 480 -14.33 35.14 17.32
CA ASP A 480 -15.58 35.08 18.10
C ASP A 480 -16.81 34.77 17.26
N VAL A 481 -16.68 34.48 15.95
CA VAL A 481 -17.81 34.34 15.02
C VAL A 481 -18.75 33.22 15.46
N LEU A 482 -18.25 32.03 15.70
CA LEU A 482 -19.07 30.88 16.10
C LEU A 482 -19.66 31.05 17.51
N TRP A 483 -18.90 31.66 18.42
CA TRP A 483 -19.37 31.94 19.77
C TRP A 483 -20.49 32.99 19.78
N ASN A 484 -20.33 34.09 19.04
CA ASN A 484 -21.33 35.12 18.94
C ASN A 484 -22.62 34.62 18.26
N ASP A 485 -22.49 33.73 17.24
CA ASP A 485 -23.66 33.09 16.64
C ASP A 485 -24.41 32.21 17.65
N LEU A 486 -23.71 31.43 18.48
CA LEU A 486 -24.32 30.69 19.56
C LEU A 486 -25.09 31.61 20.54
N LEU A 487 -24.46 32.72 20.96
CA LEU A 487 -25.12 33.69 21.89
C LEU A 487 -26.30 34.40 21.26
N ALA A 488 -26.30 34.61 19.95
CA ALA A 488 -27.42 35.20 19.23
C ALA A 488 -28.65 34.27 19.15
N ASN A 489 -28.41 32.97 19.15
CA ASN A 489 -29.45 31.93 19.05
C ASN A 489 -29.97 31.44 20.41
N TYR A 490 -29.23 31.70 21.53
CA TYR A 490 -29.59 31.22 22.87
C TYR A 490 -29.42 32.30 23.94
N ASP A 491 -30.46 32.58 24.76
CA ASP A 491 -30.40 33.52 25.87
C ASP A 491 -29.67 32.88 27.08
N LEU A 492 -28.32 32.89 27.04
CA LEU A 492 -27.45 32.31 28.06
C LEU A 492 -26.97 33.39 29.02
N LYS A 493 -27.26 33.23 30.32
CA LYS A 493 -26.85 34.19 31.40
C LYS A 493 -26.36 33.47 32.65
N GLY A 494 -25.52 34.15 33.43
CA GLY A 494 -25.08 33.67 34.73
C GLY A 494 -24.34 32.33 34.69
N GLU A 495 -24.67 31.41 35.57
CA GLU A 495 -24.02 30.09 35.69
C GLU A 495 -24.23 29.18 34.47
N ARG A 496 -25.33 29.37 33.71
CA ARG A 496 -25.55 28.64 32.47
C ARG A 496 -24.54 29.05 31.41
N LEU A 497 -24.32 30.35 31.24
CA LEU A 497 -23.33 30.88 30.30
C LEU A 497 -21.93 30.36 30.65
N LYS A 498 -21.51 30.39 31.90
CA LYS A 498 -20.20 29.87 32.34
C LYS A 498 -20.06 28.38 32.05
N ARG A 499 -21.11 27.56 32.28
CA ARG A 499 -21.09 26.13 32.01
C ARG A 499 -20.94 25.84 30.53
N VAL A 500 -21.72 26.52 29.69
CA VAL A 500 -21.65 26.39 28.23
C VAL A 500 -20.28 26.87 27.71
N GLN A 501 -19.78 27.99 28.23
CA GLN A 501 -18.46 28.53 27.87
C GLN A 501 -17.31 27.56 28.20
N ASN A 502 -17.33 26.96 29.38
CA ASN A 502 -16.28 26.01 29.77
C ASN A 502 -16.22 24.76 28.86
N LYS A 503 -17.37 24.31 28.36
CA LYS A 503 -17.43 23.08 27.54
C LYS A 503 -17.41 23.34 26.03
N LEU A 504 -18.14 24.34 25.53
CA LEU A 504 -18.20 24.67 24.10
C LEU A 504 -17.17 25.71 23.69
N GLY A 505 -16.65 26.50 24.59
CA GLY A 505 -15.61 27.49 24.28
C GLY A 505 -14.43 26.90 23.49
N PRO A 506 -13.81 25.80 23.91
CA PRO A 506 -12.70 25.17 23.18
C PRO A 506 -13.10 24.65 21.80
N LEU A 507 -14.39 24.30 21.60
CA LEU A 507 -14.91 23.81 20.32
C LEU A 507 -15.18 24.94 19.32
N LEU A 508 -15.53 26.14 19.82
CA LEU A 508 -15.99 27.28 19.04
C LEU A 508 -14.94 28.37 18.88
N HIS A 509 -13.92 28.42 19.77
CA HIS A 509 -12.77 29.30 19.65
C HIS A 509 -11.54 28.47 19.27
N PHE A 510 -11.05 28.65 18.06
CA PHE A 510 -9.87 27.92 17.59
C PHE A 510 -9.06 28.73 16.58
N LYS A 511 -7.82 28.33 16.44
CA LYS A 511 -6.87 28.83 15.46
C LYS A 511 -6.68 27.81 14.33
N ALA A 512 -6.27 28.31 13.18
CA ALA A 512 -5.82 27.48 12.09
C ALA A 512 -4.66 26.58 12.53
N GLN A 513 -4.60 25.36 12.01
CA GLN A 513 -3.46 24.48 12.22
C GLN A 513 -2.21 25.08 11.60
N PRO A 514 -1.12 25.23 12.38
CA PRO A 514 0.10 25.82 11.89
C PRO A 514 0.77 24.95 10.83
N ASN A 515 1.58 25.57 9.98
CA ASN A 515 2.42 24.87 8.99
C ASN A 515 1.65 24.06 7.93
N VAL A 516 0.39 24.37 7.69
CA VAL A 516 -0.35 23.86 6.56
C VAL A 516 -0.16 24.82 5.38
N GLU A 517 0.44 24.35 4.30
CA GLU A 517 0.73 25.13 3.10
C GLU A 517 -0.42 25.07 2.09
N ARG A 518 -1.11 23.93 2.05
CA ARG A 518 -2.11 23.68 0.99
C ARG A 518 -3.31 22.89 1.50
N ALA A 519 -4.47 23.20 0.94
CA ALA A 519 -5.69 22.43 1.17
C ALA A 519 -6.40 22.09 -0.16
N ILE A 520 -6.98 20.89 -0.24
CA ILE A 520 -7.76 20.42 -1.40
C ILE A 520 -9.13 19.99 -0.89
N PHE A 521 -10.16 20.69 -1.34
CA PHE A 521 -11.55 20.43 -0.96
C PHE A 521 -12.26 19.71 -2.11
N ILE A 522 -12.78 18.52 -1.86
CA ILE A 522 -13.42 17.67 -2.86
C ILE A 522 -14.89 17.51 -2.51
N ALA A 523 -15.79 18.02 -3.36
CA ALA A 523 -17.26 17.98 -3.20
C ALA A 523 -17.70 18.41 -1.78
N ALA A 524 -17.06 19.44 -1.22
CA ALA A 524 -17.27 19.87 0.17
C ALA A 524 -18.44 20.86 0.27
N PRO A 525 -19.46 20.60 1.11
CA PRO A 525 -20.61 21.50 1.30
C PRO A 525 -20.25 22.66 2.25
N HIS A 526 -19.43 23.61 1.80
CA HIS A 526 -18.96 24.72 2.62
C HIS A 526 -20.05 25.64 3.16
N GLN A 527 -21.19 25.72 2.48
CA GLN A 527 -22.35 26.48 2.87
C GLN A 527 -23.56 25.60 3.19
N GLY A 528 -23.29 24.31 3.47
CA GLY A 528 -24.32 23.31 3.74
C GLY A 528 -25.00 22.78 2.48
N THR A 529 -26.03 22.00 2.66
CA THR A 529 -26.76 21.32 1.59
C THR A 529 -28.22 21.08 2.01
N ASP A 530 -29.13 20.93 1.02
CA ASP A 530 -30.53 20.56 1.23
C ASP A 530 -30.70 19.01 1.33
N ILE A 531 -29.75 18.29 1.95
CA ILE A 531 -29.77 16.82 2.09
C ILE A 531 -31.12 16.33 2.64
N ALA A 532 -31.74 17.09 3.56
CA ALA A 532 -32.99 16.72 4.17
C ALA A 532 -34.15 16.57 3.16
N GLY A 533 -34.07 17.22 2.00
CA GLY A 533 -35.04 17.10 0.90
C GLY A 533 -34.90 15.87 0.04
N ASN A 534 -33.71 15.24 0.01
CA ASN A 534 -33.41 14.09 -0.84
C ASN A 534 -33.75 12.77 -0.18
N LYS A 535 -34.20 11.77 -0.97
CA LYS A 535 -34.49 10.41 -0.45
C LYS A 535 -33.25 9.78 0.22
N VAL A 536 -32.06 10.01 -0.32
CA VAL A 536 -30.80 9.50 0.21
C VAL A 536 -30.44 10.18 1.55
N GLY A 537 -30.56 11.51 1.63
CA GLY A 537 -30.31 12.26 2.89
C GLY A 537 -31.26 11.85 4.01
N ARG A 538 -32.54 11.59 3.69
CA ARG A 538 -33.50 11.07 4.68
C ARG A 538 -33.18 9.65 5.14
N LEU A 539 -32.66 8.80 4.26
CA LEU A 539 -32.23 7.46 4.62
C LEU A 539 -31.00 7.49 5.55
N ILE A 540 -29.99 8.28 5.18
CA ILE A 540 -28.79 8.46 5.99
C ILE A 540 -29.15 9.09 7.35
N GLY A 541 -30.00 10.12 7.36
CA GLY A 541 -30.44 10.80 8.59
C GLY A 541 -31.21 9.91 9.58
N ARG A 542 -31.87 8.84 9.10
CA ARG A 542 -32.52 7.83 9.95
C ARG A 542 -31.55 6.82 10.54
N LEU A 543 -30.40 6.61 9.89
CA LEU A 543 -29.39 5.63 10.31
C LEU A 543 -28.36 6.23 11.27
N VAL A 544 -28.11 7.54 11.19
CA VAL A 544 -27.13 8.23 12.03
C VAL A 544 -27.69 8.48 13.43
N ARG A 545 -27.07 7.87 14.44
CA ARG A 545 -27.36 8.10 15.87
C ARG A 545 -26.12 8.66 16.55
N LEU A 546 -26.31 9.61 17.45
CA LEU A 546 -25.21 10.11 18.28
C LEU A 546 -24.66 9.00 19.17
N PRO A 547 -23.32 8.86 19.30
CA PRO A 547 -22.71 7.95 20.23
C PRO A 547 -23.12 8.26 21.68
N LEU A 548 -23.42 7.22 22.47
CA LEU A 548 -23.82 7.36 23.87
C LEU A 548 -22.74 8.05 24.71
N THR A 549 -21.47 7.85 24.34
CA THR A 549 -20.32 8.52 24.98
C THR A 549 -20.36 10.03 24.81
N ILE A 550 -20.74 10.52 23.62
CA ILE A 550 -20.88 11.97 23.34
C ILE A 550 -22.09 12.54 24.08
N LEU A 551 -23.21 11.80 24.10
CA LEU A 551 -24.40 12.19 24.88
C LEU A 551 -24.06 12.43 26.35
N GLY A 552 -23.32 11.51 26.97
CA GLY A 552 -22.92 11.62 28.38
C GLY A 552 -21.92 12.78 28.66
N LYS A 553 -20.99 13.05 27.74
CA LYS A 553 -20.01 14.14 27.91
C LYS A 553 -20.64 15.55 27.88
N PHE A 554 -21.75 15.75 27.17
CA PHE A 554 -22.37 17.07 26.90
C PHE A 554 -23.80 17.19 27.38
N GLU A 555 -24.35 16.22 28.11
CA GLU A 555 -25.75 16.19 28.56
C GLU A 555 -26.15 17.49 29.31
N ASP A 556 -25.31 17.96 30.21
CA ASP A 556 -25.53 19.17 31.00
C ASP A 556 -25.52 20.47 30.17
N VAL A 557 -24.73 20.51 29.08
CA VAL A 557 -24.70 21.62 28.14
C VAL A 557 -25.96 21.62 27.28
N PHE A 558 -26.33 20.45 26.76
CA PHE A 558 -27.56 20.31 25.96
C PHE A 558 -28.80 20.64 26.75
N LEU A 559 -28.87 20.25 28.02
CA LEU A 559 -29.92 20.64 28.94
C LEU A 559 -29.96 22.17 29.19
N ALA A 560 -28.80 22.80 29.31
CA ALA A 560 -28.70 24.25 29.47
C ALA A 560 -29.16 25.03 28.21
N LEU A 561 -28.78 24.55 27.00
CA LEU A 561 -29.22 25.13 25.75
C LEU A 561 -30.72 24.94 25.53
N ALA A 562 -31.24 23.75 25.80
CA ALA A 562 -32.67 23.45 25.71
C ALA A 562 -33.54 24.31 26.64
N GLN A 563 -33.07 24.54 27.86
CA GLN A 563 -33.76 25.43 28.80
C GLN A 563 -33.74 26.90 28.33
N ALA A 564 -32.69 27.31 27.65
CA ALA A 564 -32.60 28.67 27.09
C ALA A 564 -33.54 28.83 25.87
N GLU A 565 -33.71 27.79 25.05
CA GLU A 565 -34.63 27.78 23.90
C GLU A 565 -36.11 27.75 24.35
N GLN A 566 -36.46 27.01 25.40
CA GLN A 566 -37.82 26.96 25.93
C GLN A 566 -38.34 28.32 26.48
N GLN A 567 -37.44 29.23 26.84
CA GLN A 567 -37.83 30.60 27.24
C GLN A 567 -38.25 31.47 26.04
N VAL A 568 -37.87 31.09 24.83
CA VAL A 568 -38.20 31.80 23.59
C VAL A 568 -39.42 31.21 22.90
N ASP A 569 -39.67 29.89 22.96
CA ASP A 569 -40.69 29.21 22.11
C ASP A 569 -41.34 27.98 22.77
N GLY A 570 -41.76 28.02 23.94
CA GLY A 570 -42.59 27.13 24.83
C GLY A 570 -42.91 25.66 24.48
N THR A 571 -42.48 25.09 23.36
CA THR A 571 -42.96 23.78 22.84
C THR A 571 -41.92 22.79 22.31
N ALA A 572 -40.63 23.13 22.18
CA ALA A 572 -39.64 22.27 21.54
C ALA A 572 -38.92 21.36 22.57
N LYS A 573 -38.90 20.04 22.32
CA LYS A 573 -37.98 19.13 23.01
C LYS A 573 -36.56 19.38 22.51
N PRO A 574 -35.58 19.44 23.40
CA PRO A 574 -34.18 19.67 23.00
C PRO A 574 -33.70 18.56 22.09
N LYS A 575 -33.27 18.93 20.90
CA LYS A 575 -32.66 18.03 19.94
C LYS A 575 -31.17 18.36 19.84
N ILE A 576 -30.35 17.39 20.21
CA ILE A 576 -28.89 17.50 20.02
C ILE A 576 -28.63 17.40 18.51
N PRO A 577 -28.01 18.44 17.90
CA PRO A 577 -27.66 18.38 16.48
C PRO A 577 -26.58 17.31 16.24
N ASN A 578 -26.80 16.44 15.28
CA ASN A 578 -25.78 15.54 14.78
C ASN A 578 -25.11 16.16 13.54
N SER A 579 -24.11 15.51 12.99
CA SER A 579 -23.37 15.99 11.81
C SER A 579 -24.29 16.28 10.60
N ILE A 580 -25.38 15.53 10.42
CA ILE A 580 -26.33 15.74 9.32
C ILE A 580 -27.14 17.02 9.57
N ASP A 581 -27.56 17.27 10.81
CA ASP A 581 -28.23 18.52 11.14
C ASP A 581 -27.30 19.70 10.89
N ASN A 582 -26.02 19.60 11.26
CA ASN A 582 -25.01 20.62 11.00
C ASN A 582 -24.62 20.79 9.52
N LEU A 583 -24.97 19.88 8.61
CA LEU A 583 -24.73 20.04 7.18
C LEU A 583 -25.92 20.66 6.43
N LYS A 584 -27.04 20.95 7.09
CA LYS A 584 -28.16 21.65 6.43
C LYS A 584 -27.80 23.09 6.15
N ALA A 585 -28.13 23.57 4.95
CA ALA A 585 -27.91 24.96 4.58
C ALA A 585 -28.65 25.96 5.50
N SER A 586 -29.70 25.52 6.20
CA SER A 586 -30.44 26.31 7.18
C SER A 586 -29.80 26.33 8.56
N ASP A 587 -28.86 25.46 8.86
CA ASP A 587 -28.23 25.34 10.18
C ASP A 587 -27.40 26.58 10.54
N PRO A 588 -27.59 27.20 11.73
CA PRO A 588 -26.87 28.41 12.12
C PRO A 588 -25.35 28.20 12.14
N PHE A 589 -24.87 27.05 12.69
CA PHE A 589 -23.45 26.74 12.75
C PHE A 589 -22.79 26.72 11.36
N VAL A 590 -23.43 26.06 10.37
CA VAL A 590 -22.88 26.02 9.00
C VAL A 590 -22.83 27.40 8.38
N LYS A 591 -23.88 28.24 8.57
CA LYS A 591 -23.88 29.62 8.10
C LYS A 591 -22.78 30.46 8.69
N ALA A 592 -22.53 30.33 10.01
CA ALA A 592 -21.46 31.03 10.69
C ALA A 592 -20.08 30.47 10.25
N ALA A 593 -19.93 29.17 10.18
CA ALA A 593 -18.71 28.51 9.72
C ALA A 593 -18.33 28.86 8.28
N ALA A 594 -19.34 29.08 7.39
CA ALA A 594 -19.11 29.52 6.02
C ALA A 594 -18.48 30.92 5.92
N GLN A 595 -18.58 31.74 6.96
CA GLN A 595 -18.02 33.10 7.00
C GLN A 595 -16.57 33.11 7.51
N LEU A 596 -16.08 32.02 8.09
CA LEU A 596 -14.72 31.97 8.62
C LEU A 596 -13.69 32.12 7.51
N PRO A 597 -12.69 33.01 7.68
CA PRO A 597 -11.62 33.16 6.71
C PRO A 597 -10.70 31.94 6.75
N ILE A 598 -10.25 31.51 5.59
CA ILE A 598 -9.11 30.59 5.48
C ILE A 598 -7.85 31.38 5.86
N GLU A 599 -6.90 30.73 6.54
CA GLU A 599 -5.63 31.32 6.96
C GLU A 599 -4.95 32.06 5.80
N ALA A 600 -4.46 33.27 6.09
CA ALA A 600 -3.85 34.12 5.07
C ALA A 600 -2.59 33.48 4.48
N GLY A 601 -2.50 33.43 3.16
CA GLY A 601 -1.38 32.83 2.44
C GLY A 601 -1.52 31.34 2.17
N LEU A 602 -2.47 30.63 2.80
CA LEU A 602 -2.73 29.22 2.50
C LEU A 602 -3.27 29.06 1.08
N LYS A 603 -2.65 28.17 0.33
CA LYS A 603 -3.07 27.82 -1.04
C LYS A 603 -4.16 26.76 -0.99
N TYR A 604 -5.30 26.99 -1.64
CA TYR A 604 -6.35 25.98 -1.67
C TYR A 604 -6.95 25.77 -3.06
N HIS A 605 -7.55 24.60 -3.24
CA HIS A 605 -8.09 24.11 -4.49
C HIS A 605 -9.46 23.46 -4.26
N SER A 606 -10.36 23.58 -5.22
CA SER A 606 -11.67 22.93 -5.21
C SER A 606 -11.80 21.90 -6.33
N ILE A 607 -12.30 20.72 -6.01
CA ILE A 607 -12.74 19.72 -6.97
C ILE A 607 -14.24 19.52 -6.76
N ILE A 608 -15.04 19.90 -7.75
CA ILE A 608 -16.50 19.92 -7.67
C ILE A 608 -17.06 18.85 -8.59
N ALA A 609 -18.07 18.13 -8.15
CA ALA A 609 -18.76 17.15 -8.97
C ALA A 609 -20.05 17.73 -9.57
N GLN A 610 -20.31 17.40 -10.83
CA GLN A 610 -21.53 17.75 -11.55
C GLN A 610 -22.15 16.45 -12.08
N ARG A 611 -23.33 16.08 -11.55
CA ARG A 611 -24.00 14.85 -11.99
C ARG A 611 -24.69 14.98 -13.34
N LYS A 612 -25.17 16.18 -13.67
CA LYS A 612 -25.96 16.47 -14.88
C LYS A 612 -25.21 17.46 -15.77
N PRO A 613 -24.46 16.99 -16.78
CA PRO A 613 -23.64 17.84 -17.62
C PRO A 613 -24.45 18.77 -18.54
N GLU A 614 -25.73 18.48 -18.73
CA GLU A 614 -26.65 19.30 -19.51
C GLU A 614 -27.07 20.58 -18.81
N LEU A 615 -26.89 20.71 -17.50
CA LEU A 615 -27.19 21.91 -16.74
C LEU A 615 -25.98 22.85 -16.70
N PRO A 616 -26.18 24.18 -16.64
CA PRO A 616 -25.14 25.13 -16.30
C PRO A 616 -24.50 24.75 -14.94
N VAL A 617 -23.19 24.93 -14.81
CA VAL A 617 -22.43 24.51 -13.62
C VAL A 617 -22.98 25.17 -12.36
N ASP A 618 -23.30 26.47 -12.41
CA ASP A 618 -23.84 27.24 -11.29
C ASP A 618 -25.21 26.75 -10.79
N LYS A 619 -25.96 26.02 -11.64
CA LYS A 619 -27.26 25.41 -11.35
C LYS A 619 -27.18 23.90 -11.12
N SER A 620 -25.99 23.34 -11.06
CA SER A 620 -25.78 21.90 -10.95
C SER A 620 -25.51 21.44 -9.51
N ASP A 621 -25.62 20.14 -9.33
CA ASP A 621 -25.28 19.44 -8.12
C ASP A 621 -24.61 18.07 -8.45
N ASP A 622 -24.01 17.44 -7.46
CA ASP A 622 -23.47 16.08 -7.55
C ASP A 622 -24.46 15.00 -7.06
N GLY A 623 -25.70 15.41 -6.76
CA GLY A 623 -26.76 14.59 -6.15
C GLY A 623 -26.93 14.80 -4.65
N LEU A 624 -25.97 15.45 -3.99
CA LEU A 624 -26.00 15.79 -2.57
C LEU A 624 -25.59 17.26 -2.33
N VAL A 625 -24.52 17.72 -2.95
CA VAL A 625 -23.93 19.04 -2.74
C VAL A 625 -24.15 19.90 -3.99
N PRO A 626 -24.84 21.03 -3.89
CA PRO A 626 -24.97 21.95 -4.99
C PRO A 626 -23.69 22.75 -5.25
N TYR A 627 -23.45 23.15 -6.50
CA TYR A 627 -22.25 23.89 -6.89
C TYR A 627 -21.99 25.11 -6.00
N TRP A 628 -23.04 25.94 -5.74
CA TRP A 628 -22.90 27.15 -4.92
C TRP A 628 -22.36 26.88 -3.51
N SER A 629 -22.57 25.68 -2.97
CA SER A 629 -22.03 25.27 -1.67
C SER A 629 -20.62 24.70 -1.75
N ALA A 630 -20.25 24.05 -2.85
CA ALA A 630 -18.94 23.49 -3.08
C ALA A 630 -17.94 24.51 -3.62
N HIS A 631 -18.42 25.54 -4.31
CA HIS A 631 -17.61 26.65 -4.82
C HIS A 631 -17.05 27.49 -3.67
N LEU A 632 -15.75 27.71 -3.69
CA LEU A 632 -15.05 28.50 -2.68
C LEU A 632 -14.25 29.63 -3.36
N PRO A 633 -14.68 30.90 -3.23
CA PRO A 633 -13.99 32.04 -3.81
C PRO A 633 -12.50 32.09 -3.35
N GLY A 634 -11.60 32.45 -4.28
CA GLY A 634 -10.17 32.56 -4.00
C GLY A 634 -9.38 31.26 -4.15
N ALA A 635 -10.02 30.15 -4.54
CA ALA A 635 -9.31 28.91 -4.87
C ALA A 635 -8.32 29.11 -6.03
N LEU A 636 -7.09 28.64 -5.89
CA LEU A 636 -6.07 28.71 -6.95
C LEU A 636 -6.42 27.88 -8.18
N SER A 637 -7.21 26.84 -8.01
CA SER A 637 -7.85 26.12 -9.11
C SER A 637 -9.18 25.54 -8.65
N GLU A 638 -10.12 25.52 -9.59
CA GLU A 638 -11.39 24.82 -9.44
C GLU A 638 -11.55 23.86 -10.61
N LYS A 639 -11.78 22.59 -10.31
CA LYS A 639 -11.98 21.53 -11.30
C LYS A 639 -13.36 20.95 -11.16
N VAL A 640 -14.21 21.16 -12.18
CA VAL A 640 -15.52 20.51 -12.27
C VAL A 640 -15.37 19.17 -12.98
N ILE A 641 -15.91 18.11 -12.40
CA ILE A 641 -15.84 16.72 -12.91
C ILE A 641 -17.27 16.19 -13.04
N ILE A 642 -17.57 15.61 -14.19
CA ILE A 642 -18.87 14.96 -14.42
C ILE A 642 -18.89 13.65 -13.64
N SER A 643 -19.53 13.68 -12.48
CA SER A 643 -19.61 12.54 -11.54
C SER A 643 -20.73 12.79 -10.52
N GLY A 644 -21.10 11.74 -9.78
CA GLY A 644 -21.86 11.87 -8.54
C GLY A 644 -20.96 12.26 -7.36
N HIS A 645 -21.54 12.25 -6.15
CA HIS A 645 -20.89 12.75 -4.93
C HIS A 645 -19.57 12.05 -4.54
N SER A 646 -19.38 10.76 -4.86
CA SER A 646 -18.11 10.02 -4.60
C SER A 646 -17.04 10.36 -5.65
N VAL A 647 -16.91 11.62 -6.03
CA VAL A 647 -15.99 12.07 -7.09
C VAL A 647 -14.51 11.82 -6.75
N GLN A 648 -14.14 11.79 -5.46
CA GLN A 648 -12.78 11.53 -4.99
C GLN A 648 -12.24 10.16 -5.44
N GLU A 649 -13.13 9.23 -5.78
CA GLU A 649 -12.75 7.91 -6.30
C GLU A 649 -12.54 7.90 -7.81
N THR A 650 -12.92 8.98 -8.51
CA THR A 650 -12.79 9.01 -9.98
C THR A 650 -11.35 9.20 -10.42
N PRO A 651 -10.93 8.61 -11.57
CA PRO A 651 -9.61 8.84 -12.11
C PRO A 651 -9.29 10.31 -12.35
N GLN A 652 -10.29 11.10 -12.75
CA GLN A 652 -10.14 12.53 -13.02
C GLN A 652 -9.81 13.32 -11.75
N ALA A 653 -10.46 13.01 -10.62
CA ALA A 653 -10.16 13.64 -9.32
C ALA A 653 -8.77 13.23 -8.81
N VAL A 654 -8.42 11.96 -8.93
CA VAL A 654 -7.10 11.45 -8.56
C VAL A 654 -6.00 12.13 -9.37
N LEU A 655 -6.16 12.25 -10.68
CA LEU A 655 -5.22 12.95 -11.55
C LEU A 655 -5.10 14.45 -11.21
N GLU A 656 -6.22 15.11 -10.87
CA GLU A 656 -6.19 16.51 -10.45
C GLU A 656 -5.46 16.69 -9.12
N VAL A 657 -5.71 15.84 -8.12
CA VAL A 657 -4.96 15.88 -6.86
C VAL A 657 -3.48 15.66 -7.10
N ARG A 658 -3.09 14.68 -7.92
CA ARG A 658 -1.69 14.46 -8.28
C ARG A 658 -1.06 15.68 -8.95
N ARG A 659 -1.77 16.31 -9.90
CA ARG A 659 -1.32 17.56 -10.54
C ARG A 659 -1.06 18.68 -9.53
N ILE A 660 -1.96 18.83 -8.55
CA ILE A 660 -1.84 19.84 -7.49
C ILE A 660 -0.62 19.52 -6.61
N LEU A 661 -0.41 18.26 -6.24
CA LEU A 661 0.71 17.84 -5.40
C LEU A 661 2.07 17.99 -6.12
N HIS A 662 2.15 17.69 -7.42
CA HIS A 662 3.37 17.95 -8.22
C HIS A 662 3.68 19.45 -8.27
N ARG A 663 2.68 20.30 -8.51
CA ARG A 663 2.85 21.75 -8.45
C ARG A 663 3.29 22.24 -7.07
N ASP A 664 2.78 21.62 -6.00
CA ASP A 664 3.20 21.93 -4.65
C ASP A 664 4.69 21.64 -4.40
N ILE A 665 5.21 20.53 -4.94
CA ILE A 665 6.65 20.22 -4.89
C ILE A 665 7.47 21.33 -5.58
N ASP A 666 7.02 21.77 -6.77
CA ASP A 666 7.71 22.83 -7.55
C ASP A 666 7.68 24.16 -6.79
N ASP A 667 6.52 24.54 -6.22
CA ASP A 667 6.33 25.78 -5.48
C ASP A 667 7.26 25.85 -4.23
N VAL A 668 7.30 24.77 -3.43
CA VAL A 668 8.16 24.68 -2.24
C VAL A 668 9.65 24.64 -2.63
N GLY A 669 10.00 23.89 -3.68
CA GLY A 669 11.37 23.83 -4.19
C GLY A 669 11.88 25.16 -4.73
N ALA A 670 11.01 26.02 -5.26
CA ALA A 670 11.37 27.36 -5.73
C ALA A 670 11.57 28.36 -4.57
N GLY A 671 10.85 28.19 -3.45
CA GLY A 671 10.95 29.05 -2.27
C GLY A 671 12.19 28.80 -1.41
N THR A 672 12.88 27.68 -1.61
CA THR A 672 14.11 27.28 -0.89
C THR A 672 15.41 27.64 -1.65
N ARG A 673 15.31 28.18 -2.86
CA ARG A 673 16.43 28.76 -3.64
C ARG A 673 16.45 30.26 -3.49
#